data_9765e8b5166a2c1bde6387bcbc3e6d94
#
_entry.id   9765e8b5166a2c1bde6387bcbc3e6d94
#
_cell.length_a   1.000
_cell.length_b   1.000
_cell.length_c   1.000
_cell.angle_alpha   90.00
_cell.angle_beta   90.00
_cell.angle_gamma   90.00
#
_symmetry.space_group_name_H-M   'P 1'
#
loop_
_entity.id
_entity.type
_entity.pdbx_description
1 polymer ?
#
loop_
_entity_poly.entity_id
_entity_poly.type
_entity_poly.pdbx_seq_one_letter_code
_entity_poly.pdbx_strand_id
1 'polypeptide(L)'
;MWPWRSRAVALTLAALVWLAWIAVSPGSLSQLDERSTDFLWRLTASEIPERRVVLVDIDDASLAQVGAWPWPREVMAELTRKLDQQGVGLKLFDVVFPDGRSGGTELSRALGARDAESPSVLAQVFALRNESRLRSGALAGAIPGVGCQTPSLPAQGFIANAPGLHYRAGHITPTLDSDGAVRRLPGFVCFDEQSYPSLTLAGLAAFAPPGGSSTTSGNRMPALVPVAGVGPWQPAWQLVVNSLPGTRIGMDAQGQIRVSYGIARNALTSISAADVLQDKVPANMLKGAWAIVGASAFGLADAVPIALGGAVSGAEVHAQMLAAILDNAVPYTPVAANWLQFGYVLLAVGGMLALVARRPLSERQGVVLLPLLAAALAALGFALHAAALLQAGWFIGWADAALAIGLAGGALALGEHARSLFEKGRLYRNLSSYVPSPVAEQIALTEPTGNIEARRSDVTIVACDLQNFSRYCEARAPEDAARVLHRFFSTAETIIQSHGGVVEEMIGDSLLAVFNGPLACENHPLQALTAARELWLRCSEELPNTAGIGLEPLGVSVGLESGMALVGSFGPARRRVHTVLGQTVTIALRLQALTADLAYPVLVGQSAAQRIGPVFEQSNLALKPLGSFLLPGLQQACRVFTLRTLLQPGSVAEESTLHYLHQQQQKYTA
;
A
#
# COMPACT_ATOMS: atom_id res chain seq x y z
N MET A 1 -11.12 -21.69 -10.45
CA MET A 1 -9.76 -21.87 -9.89
C MET A 1 -8.85 -20.63 -9.95
N TRP A 2 -9.09 -19.68 -10.85
CA TRP A 2 -8.29 -18.44 -11.03
C TRP A 2 -8.32 -17.41 -9.88
N PRO A 3 -9.42 -17.15 -9.17
CA PRO A 3 -9.49 -16.05 -8.21
C PRO A 3 -8.58 -16.18 -6.98
N TRP A 4 -8.29 -17.41 -6.54
CA TRP A 4 -7.38 -17.65 -5.41
C TRP A 4 -5.91 -17.45 -5.78
N ARG A 5 -5.52 -17.77 -7.02
CA ARG A 5 -4.13 -17.61 -7.48
C ARG A 5 -3.72 -16.16 -7.57
N SER A 6 -4.56 -15.28 -8.09
CA SER A 6 -4.25 -13.84 -8.18
C SER A 6 -4.13 -13.18 -6.79
N ARG A 7 -4.99 -13.55 -5.85
CA ARG A 7 -4.93 -13.09 -4.45
C ARG A 7 -3.68 -13.59 -3.74
N ALA A 8 -3.34 -14.85 -3.92
CA ALA A 8 -2.12 -15.43 -3.36
C ALA A 8 -0.87 -14.73 -3.91
N VAL A 9 -0.79 -14.49 -5.22
CA VAL A 9 0.32 -13.74 -5.84
C VAL A 9 0.40 -12.32 -5.28
N ALA A 10 -0.72 -11.61 -5.18
CA ALA A 10 -0.75 -10.25 -4.65
C ALA A 10 -0.25 -10.19 -3.19
N LEU A 11 -0.70 -11.11 -2.33
CA LEU A 11 -0.25 -11.19 -0.94
C LEU A 11 1.21 -11.63 -0.82
N THR A 12 1.68 -12.53 -1.66
CA THR A 12 3.10 -12.93 -1.69
C THR A 12 3.97 -11.76 -2.06
N LEU A 13 3.59 -10.96 -3.07
CA LEU A 13 4.31 -9.74 -3.45
C LEU A 13 4.29 -8.71 -2.31
N ALA A 14 3.15 -8.50 -1.65
CA ALA A 14 3.05 -7.60 -0.49
C ALA A 14 3.97 -8.05 0.66
N ALA A 15 4.01 -9.35 0.95
CA ALA A 15 4.90 -9.93 1.96
C ALA A 15 6.38 -9.76 1.59
N LEU A 16 6.75 -9.97 0.31
CA LEU A 16 8.11 -9.75 -0.17
C LEU A 16 8.53 -8.28 -0.07
N VAL A 17 7.65 -7.33 -0.43
CA VAL A 17 7.90 -5.90 -0.28
C VAL A 17 8.07 -5.52 1.19
N TRP A 18 7.24 -6.06 2.07
CA TRP A 18 7.37 -5.84 3.52
C TRP A 18 8.68 -6.40 4.08
N LEU A 19 9.06 -7.62 3.72
CA LEU A 19 10.34 -8.22 4.11
C LEU A 19 11.53 -7.44 3.56
N ALA A 20 11.46 -6.99 2.30
CA ALA A 20 12.50 -6.15 1.70
C ALA A 20 12.63 -4.81 2.43
N TRP A 21 11.50 -4.19 2.83
CA TRP A 21 11.51 -2.95 3.60
C TRP A 21 12.23 -3.13 4.95
N ILE A 22 11.90 -4.18 5.71
CA ILE A 22 12.56 -4.47 7.00
C ILE A 22 14.06 -4.70 6.80
N ALA A 23 14.46 -5.36 5.70
CA ALA A 23 15.86 -5.64 5.42
C ALA A 23 16.67 -4.38 5.01
N VAL A 24 16.05 -3.46 4.24
CA VAL A 24 16.71 -2.26 3.71
C VAL A 24 16.72 -1.10 4.70
N SER A 25 15.66 -0.99 5.51
CA SER A 25 15.47 0.13 6.44
C SER A 25 15.22 -0.35 7.87
N PRO A 26 16.16 -1.10 8.47
CA PRO A 26 15.99 -1.58 9.81
C PRO A 26 15.88 -0.39 10.78
N GLY A 27 14.84 -0.38 11.59
CA GLY A 27 14.61 0.65 12.62
C GLY A 27 13.81 1.88 12.18
N SER A 28 13.50 2.09 10.89
CA SER A 28 12.68 3.23 10.45
C SER A 28 11.25 3.17 11.02
N LEU A 29 10.69 1.98 11.13
CA LEU A 29 9.36 1.78 11.71
C LEU A 29 9.38 1.84 13.24
N SER A 30 10.47 1.39 13.88
CA SER A 30 10.63 1.56 15.32
C SER A 30 10.68 3.04 15.73
N GLN A 31 11.23 3.92 14.88
CA GLN A 31 11.16 5.37 15.11
C GLN A 31 9.72 5.89 15.08
N LEU A 32 8.87 5.34 14.22
CA LEU A 32 7.46 5.73 14.18
C LEU A 32 6.73 5.28 15.46
N ASP A 33 7.01 4.08 15.95
CA ASP A 33 6.51 3.60 17.23
C ASP A 33 6.96 4.50 18.39
N GLU A 34 8.23 4.88 18.43
CA GLU A 34 8.78 5.76 19.48
C GLU A 34 8.17 7.16 19.41
N ARG A 35 8.10 7.79 18.22
CA ARG A 35 7.50 9.12 18.07
C ARG A 35 6.01 9.15 18.38
N SER A 36 5.28 8.10 18.04
CA SER A 36 3.88 7.99 18.40
C SER A 36 3.68 7.81 19.90
N THR A 37 4.59 7.09 20.56
CA THR A 37 4.65 6.97 22.02
C THR A 37 4.98 8.32 22.68
N ASP A 38 5.94 9.08 22.15
CA ASP A 38 6.23 10.45 22.59
C ASP A 38 5.00 11.34 22.51
N PHE A 39 4.23 11.22 21.42
CA PHE A 39 2.98 11.96 21.26
C PHE A 39 1.96 11.57 22.35
N LEU A 40 1.84 10.28 22.67
CA LEU A 40 0.96 9.83 23.75
C LEU A 40 1.41 10.40 25.10
N TRP A 41 2.72 10.39 25.43
CA TRP A 41 3.23 10.99 26.65
C TRP A 41 2.89 12.48 26.75
N ARG A 42 3.06 13.26 25.66
CA ARG A 42 2.71 14.69 25.63
C ARG A 42 1.23 14.96 25.92
N LEU A 43 0.35 14.04 25.50
CA LEU A 43 -1.10 14.17 25.71
C LEU A 43 -1.55 13.74 27.10
N THR A 44 -0.82 12.79 27.72
CA THR A 44 -1.27 12.11 28.94
C THR A 44 -0.41 12.38 30.17
N ALA A 45 0.71 13.11 30.01
CA ALA A 45 1.58 13.46 31.12
C ALA A 45 0.80 14.19 32.23
N SER A 46 0.97 13.74 33.46
CA SER A 46 0.30 14.30 34.64
C SER A 46 0.82 15.70 34.96
N GLU A 47 -0.08 16.62 35.17
CA GLU A 47 0.22 17.98 35.66
C GLU A 47 0.20 18.09 37.20
N ILE A 48 -0.02 16.97 37.89
CA ILE A 48 -0.01 16.94 39.36
C ILE A 48 1.44 17.10 39.84
N PRO A 49 1.73 18.08 40.71
CA PRO A 49 3.09 18.31 41.21
C PRO A 49 3.71 17.09 41.87
N GLU A 50 4.87 16.64 41.35
CA GLU A 50 5.67 15.58 41.97
C GLU A 50 6.47 16.16 43.14
N ARG A 51 6.26 15.59 44.33
CA ARG A 51 6.91 16.06 45.55
C ARG A 51 7.83 15.02 46.21
N ARG A 52 7.73 13.76 45.77
CA ARG A 52 8.56 12.66 46.31
C ARG A 52 9.97 12.71 45.71
N VAL A 53 10.06 13.18 44.45
CA VAL A 53 11.30 13.34 43.71
C VAL A 53 11.46 14.82 43.36
N VAL A 54 12.53 15.44 43.89
CA VAL A 54 12.77 16.88 43.75
C VAL A 54 14.10 17.12 43.05
N LEU A 55 14.11 17.99 42.05
CA LEU A 55 15.33 18.46 41.43
C LEU A 55 15.92 19.61 42.26
N VAL A 56 17.18 19.48 42.64
CA VAL A 56 17.99 20.55 43.23
C VAL A 56 18.90 21.06 42.13
N ASP A 57 18.49 22.19 41.55
CA ASP A 57 19.01 22.64 40.28
C ASP A 57 20.12 23.68 40.47
N ILE A 58 21.28 23.38 39.89
CA ILE A 58 22.36 24.36 39.73
C ILE A 58 22.03 25.19 38.48
N ASP A 59 21.11 26.11 38.67
CA ASP A 59 20.57 27.00 37.65
C ASP A 59 21.39 28.30 37.50
N ASP A 60 21.00 29.16 36.57
CA ASP A 60 21.67 30.44 36.35
C ASP A 60 21.65 31.34 37.61
N ALA A 61 20.57 31.25 38.40
CA ALA A 61 20.47 31.98 39.68
C ALA A 61 21.49 31.45 40.68
N SER A 62 21.71 30.14 40.72
CA SER A 62 22.74 29.51 41.56
C SER A 62 24.16 29.96 41.16
N LEU A 63 24.44 30.05 39.84
CA LEU A 63 25.74 30.56 39.37
C LEU A 63 25.96 32.02 39.71
N ALA A 64 24.93 32.85 39.61
CA ALA A 64 25.01 34.28 39.93
C ALA A 64 25.24 34.55 41.44
N GLN A 65 24.68 33.68 42.31
CA GLN A 65 24.72 33.90 43.78
C GLN A 65 25.87 33.21 44.49
N VAL A 66 26.25 32.00 44.00
CA VAL A 66 27.27 31.16 44.63
C VAL A 66 28.62 31.27 43.91
N GLY A 67 28.61 31.50 42.60
CA GLY A 67 29.78 31.65 41.76
C GLY A 67 29.83 30.67 40.62
N ALA A 68 30.82 30.85 39.75
CA ALA A 68 31.00 30.04 38.53
C ALA A 68 31.22 28.55 38.82
N TRP A 69 30.64 27.70 37.98
CA TRP A 69 30.86 26.25 38.01
C TRP A 69 32.19 25.88 37.37
N PRO A 70 32.91 24.85 37.83
CA PRO A 70 32.54 23.92 38.91
C PRO A 70 32.82 24.48 40.30
N TRP A 71 31.83 24.36 41.19
CA TRP A 71 31.96 24.85 42.57
C TRP A 71 33.04 24.15 43.36
N PRO A 72 33.62 24.85 44.38
CA PRO A 72 34.51 24.23 45.35
C PRO A 72 33.79 23.05 46.07
N ARG A 73 34.55 22.03 46.44
CA ARG A 73 34.00 20.83 47.11
C ARG A 73 33.42 21.15 48.48
N GLU A 74 33.88 22.21 49.10
CA GLU A 74 33.35 22.74 50.35
C GLU A 74 31.92 23.20 50.18
N VAL A 75 31.60 23.85 49.06
CA VAL A 75 30.24 24.30 48.75
C VAL A 75 29.32 23.10 48.51
N MET A 76 29.81 22.06 47.80
CA MET A 76 29.06 20.81 47.61
C MET A 76 28.86 20.05 48.92
N ALA A 77 29.83 20.07 49.83
CA ALA A 77 29.71 19.52 51.16
C ALA A 77 28.66 20.29 52.01
N GLU A 78 28.63 21.63 51.88
CA GLU A 78 27.63 22.45 52.55
C GLU A 78 26.21 22.15 51.99
N LEU A 79 26.06 22.11 50.67
CA LEU A 79 24.80 21.73 50.01
C LEU A 79 24.30 20.35 50.50
N THR A 80 25.21 19.37 50.61
CA THR A 80 24.89 18.03 51.12
C THR A 80 24.39 18.11 52.58
N ARG A 81 25.08 18.88 53.46
CA ARG A 81 24.66 19.05 54.86
C ARG A 81 23.32 19.79 55.00
N LYS A 82 23.05 20.80 54.13
CA LYS A 82 21.77 21.51 54.12
C LYS A 82 20.62 20.58 53.74
N LEU A 83 20.81 19.73 52.74
CA LEU A 83 19.82 18.72 52.32
C LEU A 83 19.55 17.72 53.48
N ASP A 84 20.59 17.28 54.21
CA ASP A 84 20.42 16.45 55.39
C ASP A 84 19.63 17.15 56.52
N GLN A 85 19.94 18.42 56.76
CA GLN A 85 19.22 19.26 57.76
C GLN A 85 17.74 19.43 57.44
N GLN A 86 17.40 19.44 56.13
CA GLN A 86 16.01 19.51 55.66
C GLN A 86 15.31 18.18 55.61
N GLY A 87 15.97 17.11 56.00
CA GLY A 87 15.40 15.75 56.09
C GLY A 87 15.16 15.07 54.77
N VAL A 88 16.00 15.32 53.77
CA VAL A 88 15.99 14.61 52.51
C VAL A 88 16.25 13.12 52.73
N GLY A 89 15.44 12.24 52.13
CA GLY A 89 15.55 10.79 52.34
C GLY A 89 16.64 10.10 51.49
N LEU A 90 16.94 10.64 50.31
CA LEU A 90 17.97 10.13 49.40
C LEU A 90 18.54 11.30 48.57
N LYS A 91 19.85 11.33 48.39
CA LYS A 91 20.54 12.35 47.60
C LYS A 91 21.27 11.68 46.43
N LEU A 92 20.90 12.04 45.20
CA LEU A 92 21.54 11.60 43.95
C LEU A 92 22.22 12.81 43.31
N PHE A 93 23.53 12.72 43.07
CA PHE A 93 24.29 13.79 42.45
C PHE A 93 24.59 13.42 41.00
N ASP A 94 23.94 14.07 40.06
CA ASP A 94 24.22 14.01 38.62
C ASP A 94 25.45 14.88 38.30
N VAL A 95 26.49 14.67 39.06
CA VAL A 95 27.76 15.42 39.00
C VAL A 95 28.92 14.47 39.24
N VAL A 96 29.99 14.59 38.45
CA VAL A 96 31.24 13.84 38.59
C VAL A 96 32.35 14.76 39.03
N PHE A 97 33.16 14.33 39.97
CA PHE A 97 34.34 15.06 40.55
C PHE A 97 35.63 14.37 40.16
N PRO A 98 36.12 14.46 38.91
CA PRO A 98 37.23 13.64 38.43
C PRO A 98 38.62 14.12 38.89
N ASP A 99 38.72 15.35 39.39
CA ASP A 99 40.01 15.98 39.76
C ASP A 99 40.26 15.93 41.28
N GLY A 100 41.54 16.05 41.63
CA GLY A 100 42.02 15.99 43.01
C GLY A 100 42.03 17.35 43.74
N ARG A 101 41.06 18.28 43.50
CA ARG A 101 41.01 19.61 44.16
C ARG A 101 40.90 19.54 45.68
N SER A 102 41.17 20.68 46.34
CA SER A 102 40.98 20.84 47.80
C SER A 102 39.56 20.57 48.23
N GLY A 103 39.30 20.33 49.53
CA GLY A 103 37.97 20.06 50.07
C GLY A 103 37.43 18.64 49.90
N GLY A 104 38.21 17.74 49.30
CA GLY A 104 37.79 16.33 49.08
C GLY A 104 37.46 15.55 50.37
N THR A 105 38.20 15.82 51.43
CA THR A 105 37.96 15.18 52.76
C THR A 105 36.65 15.67 53.40
N GLU A 106 36.32 16.94 53.23
CA GLU A 106 35.10 17.53 53.74
C GLU A 106 33.87 17.01 52.99
N LEU A 107 33.93 17.00 51.66
CA LEU A 107 32.90 16.42 50.81
C LEU A 107 32.75 14.90 51.11
N SER A 108 33.82 14.17 51.21
CA SER A 108 33.82 12.73 51.54
C SER A 108 33.12 12.46 52.86
N ARG A 109 33.35 13.33 53.85
CA ARG A 109 32.71 13.22 55.18
C ARG A 109 31.20 13.51 55.07
N ALA A 110 30.79 14.53 54.32
CA ALA A 110 29.39 14.88 54.10
C ALA A 110 28.65 13.75 53.35
N LEU A 111 29.26 13.14 52.31
CA LEU A 111 28.68 12.07 51.51
C LEU A 111 28.67 10.71 52.21
N GLY A 112 29.71 10.45 53.05
CA GLY A 112 30.04 9.13 53.54
C GLY A 112 29.73 8.92 55.02
N ALA A 113 28.95 9.77 55.70
CA ALA A 113 28.50 9.54 57.06
C ALA A 113 27.80 8.17 57.17
N ARG A 114 28.48 7.18 57.76
CA ARG A 114 27.98 5.79 57.87
C ARG A 114 26.63 5.69 58.62
N ASP A 115 26.35 6.71 59.41
CA ASP A 115 25.17 6.83 60.27
C ASP A 115 24.18 7.87 59.71
N ALA A 116 24.37 8.37 58.49
CA ALA A 116 23.42 9.29 57.88
C ALA A 116 22.12 8.55 57.55
N GLU A 117 21.01 9.03 58.11
CA GLU A 117 19.66 8.56 57.80
C GLU A 117 19.32 8.68 56.30
N SER A 118 20.10 9.48 55.56
CA SER A 118 19.92 9.81 54.14
C SER A 118 21.19 9.45 53.32
N PRO A 119 21.18 8.38 52.55
CA PRO A 119 22.31 8.02 51.68
C PRO A 119 22.56 9.00 50.57
N SER A 120 23.83 9.17 50.19
CA SER A 120 24.28 9.95 49.01
C SER A 120 24.89 9.04 47.97
N VAL A 121 24.58 9.30 46.68
CA VAL A 121 25.13 8.55 45.54
C VAL A 121 25.67 9.55 44.52
N LEU A 122 26.91 9.39 44.07
CA LEU A 122 27.55 10.23 43.06
C LEU A 122 27.45 9.59 41.68
N ALA A 123 27.43 10.45 40.64
CA ALA A 123 27.50 10.00 39.28
C ALA A 123 28.91 9.50 38.86
N GLN A 124 28.93 8.62 37.89
CA GLN A 124 30.10 8.26 37.08
C GLN A 124 29.61 8.02 35.64
N VAL A 125 30.51 8.20 34.65
CA VAL A 125 30.16 8.10 33.23
C VAL A 125 30.97 6.98 32.59
N PHE A 126 30.35 6.18 31.75
CA PHE A 126 31.02 5.16 30.95
C PHE A 126 30.97 5.49 29.44
N ALA A 127 32.05 5.18 28.74
CA ALA A 127 32.07 5.24 27.29
C ALA A 127 31.61 3.89 26.72
N LEU A 128 30.39 3.86 26.16
CA LEU A 128 29.77 2.64 25.60
C LEU A 128 30.24 2.34 24.17
N ARG A 129 30.79 3.32 23.45
CA ARG A 129 31.26 3.18 22.06
C ARG A 129 32.79 3.18 21.99
N ASN A 130 33.35 2.67 20.92
CA ASN A 130 34.79 2.64 20.63
C ASN A 130 35.48 4.03 20.56
N GLU A 131 34.79 5.09 20.88
CA GLU A 131 35.21 6.47 20.69
C GLU A 131 36.18 6.96 21.78
N SER A 132 36.16 6.39 22.98
CA SER A 132 37.05 6.79 24.06
C SER A 132 37.43 5.62 24.94
N ARG A 133 38.76 5.46 25.13
CA ARG A 133 39.35 4.54 26.11
C ARG A 133 39.87 5.30 27.34
N LEU A 134 39.36 6.50 27.57
CA LEU A 134 39.79 7.32 28.70
C LEU A 134 39.39 6.60 30.00
N ARG A 135 40.30 6.51 30.94
CA ARG A 135 40.13 5.99 32.28
C ARG A 135 40.57 7.05 33.26
N SER A 136 39.62 7.71 33.92
CA SER A 136 39.89 8.81 34.84
C SER A 136 39.13 8.59 36.15
N GLY A 137 39.81 8.80 37.26
CA GLY A 137 39.19 8.64 38.60
C GLY A 137 39.22 7.19 39.12
N ALA A 138 38.46 6.92 40.17
CA ALA A 138 38.33 5.59 40.78
C ALA A 138 36.85 5.14 40.71
N LEU A 139 36.61 4.01 40.05
CA LEU A 139 35.27 3.45 39.96
C LEU A 139 34.80 2.96 41.33
N ALA A 140 33.50 3.14 41.61
CA ALA A 140 32.85 2.65 42.81
C ALA A 140 31.44 2.11 42.49
N GLY A 141 30.81 1.43 43.40
CA GLY A 141 29.42 1.01 43.32
C GLY A 141 29.16 -0.23 42.44
N ALA A 142 30.19 -1.02 42.12
CA ALA A 142 29.97 -2.32 41.49
C ALA A 142 29.09 -3.22 42.41
N ILE A 143 28.13 -3.92 41.80
CA ILE A 143 27.22 -4.78 42.59
C ILE A 143 27.85 -6.15 42.78
N PRO A 144 28.09 -6.58 44.03
CA PRO A 144 28.63 -7.90 44.32
C PRO A 144 27.70 -9.00 43.82
N GLY A 145 28.26 -10.00 43.09
CA GLY A 145 27.50 -11.16 42.60
C GLY A 145 26.70 -10.92 41.31
N VAL A 146 26.74 -9.71 40.75
CA VAL A 146 26.18 -9.41 39.44
C VAL A 146 27.34 -9.23 38.47
N GLY A 147 27.66 -10.30 37.75
CA GLY A 147 28.73 -10.27 36.71
C GLY A 147 28.20 -9.75 35.36
N CYS A 148 29.11 -9.60 34.42
CA CYS A 148 28.80 -9.16 33.05
C CYS A 148 28.00 -10.18 32.21
N GLN A 149 27.70 -11.34 32.76
CA GLN A 149 26.76 -12.30 32.12
C GLN A 149 25.29 -11.90 32.30
N THR A 150 25.00 -10.95 33.17
CA THR A 150 23.67 -10.33 33.29
C THR A 150 23.50 -9.30 32.19
N PRO A 151 22.24 -8.94 31.80
CA PRO A 151 21.98 -7.96 30.76
C PRO A 151 22.59 -6.61 31.15
N SER A 152 23.71 -6.29 30.52
CA SER A 152 24.48 -5.06 30.76
C SER A 152 25.19 -4.63 29.47
N LEU A 153 25.37 -3.33 29.29
CA LEU A 153 26.08 -2.80 28.13
C LEU A 153 27.60 -2.75 28.39
N PRO A 154 28.44 -3.26 27.49
CA PRO A 154 29.89 -3.22 27.67
C PRO A 154 30.41 -1.80 27.49
N ALA A 155 31.33 -1.37 28.37
CA ALA A 155 32.03 -0.10 28.27
C ALA A 155 33.52 -0.30 27.99
N GLN A 156 34.18 0.69 27.39
CA GLN A 156 35.58 0.67 27.06
C GLN A 156 36.43 1.69 27.84
N GLY A 157 35.78 2.70 28.37
CA GLY A 157 36.37 3.74 29.18
C GLY A 157 35.40 4.27 30.23
N PHE A 158 35.92 5.11 31.11
CA PHE A 158 35.10 5.75 32.13
C PHE A 158 35.71 7.07 32.61
N ILE A 159 34.84 7.92 33.15
CA ILE A 159 35.19 9.06 33.98
C ILE A 159 34.45 8.86 35.31
N ALA A 160 35.22 8.69 36.36
CA ALA A 160 34.73 8.52 37.72
C ALA A 160 35.29 9.58 38.65
N ASN A 161 34.85 9.57 39.91
CA ASN A 161 35.30 10.56 40.88
C ASN A 161 36.75 10.35 41.32
N ALA A 162 37.38 11.39 41.86
CA ALA A 162 38.76 11.37 42.26
C ALA A 162 39.05 10.27 43.33
N PRO A 163 40.22 9.63 43.22
CA PRO A 163 40.68 8.70 44.29
C PRO A 163 40.71 9.41 45.66
N GLY A 164 40.21 8.73 46.72
CA GLY A 164 40.15 9.28 48.06
C GLY A 164 38.81 9.88 48.47
N LEU A 165 37.85 10.04 47.56
CA LEU A 165 36.47 10.26 47.88
C LEU A 165 35.83 8.91 48.26
N HIS A 166 35.28 8.83 49.46
CA HIS A 166 34.44 7.68 49.88
C HIS A 166 32.98 7.94 49.49
N TYR A 167 32.46 7.18 48.56
CA TYR A 167 31.11 7.43 48.02
C TYR A 167 30.47 6.13 47.50
N ARG A 168 29.14 6.15 47.39
CA ARG A 168 28.40 5.21 46.55
C ARG A 168 28.27 5.81 45.17
N ALA A 169 28.27 4.98 44.13
CA ALA A 169 28.21 5.48 42.78
C ALA A 169 27.19 4.75 41.91
N GLY A 170 26.67 5.48 40.93
CA GLY A 170 25.89 4.95 39.82
C GLY A 170 26.23 5.68 38.53
N HIS A 171 26.04 5.04 37.39
CA HIS A 171 26.31 5.69 36.13
C HIS A 171 25.14 6.53 35.62
N ILE A 172 25.48 7.61 34.91
CA ILE A 172 24.52 8.52 34.25
C ILE A 172 24.57 8.38 32.72
N THR A 173 25.27 7.37 32.20
CA THR A 173 25.47 7.18 30.77
C THR A 173 24.15 6.88 30.06
N PRO A 174 23.63 7.75 29.18
CA PRO A 174 22.41 7.50 28.43
C PRO A 174 22.66 6.64 27.21
N THR A 175 21.62 6.00 26.70
CA THR A 175 21.57 5.48 25.33
C THR A 175 20.71 6.42 24.50
N LEU A 176 21.29 6.89 23.38
CA LEU A 176 20.59 7.76 22.46
C LEU A 176 19.93 6.90 21.37
N ASP A 177 18.67 7.12 21.12
CA ASP A 177 17.99 6.59 19.94
C ASP A 177 18.56 7.25 18.68
N SER A 178 18.21 6.76 17.50
CA SER A 178 18.72 7.25 16.22
C SER A 178 18.37 8.72 15.90
N ASP A 179 17.35 9.26 16.57
CA ASP A 179 16.96 10.68 16.52
C ASP A 179 17.60 11.54 17.62
N GLY A 180 18.49 10.96 18.40
CA GLY A 180 19.21 11.61 19.49
C GLY A 180 18.41 11.72 20.81
N ALA A 181 17.16 11.27 20.87
CA ALA A 181 16.37 11.34 22.09
C ALA A 181 16.72 10.22 23.07
N VAL A 182 16.62 10.55 24.37
CA VAL A 182 16.77 9.59 25.46
C VAL A 182 15.42 9.00 25.80
N ARG A 183 15.22 7.72 25.45
CA ARG A 183 14.00 6.96 25.80
C ARG A 183 14.28 5.74 26.65
N ARG A 184 15.55 5.35 26.73
CA ARG A 184 16.02 4.21 27.51
C ARG A 184 17.28 4.57 28.28
N LEU A 185 17.41 4.01 29.46
CA LEU A 185 18.63 4.07 30.26
C LEU A 185 19.18 2.65 30.47
N PRO A 186 20.48 2.42 30.33
CA PRO A 186 21.06 1.14 30.71
C PRO A 186 20.83 0.91 32.21
N GLY A 187 20.28 -0.23 32.56
CA GLY A 187 20.18 -0.61 33.96
C GLY A 187 21.56 -0.84 34.56
N PHE A 188 22.43 -1.55 33.82
CA PHE A 188 23.79 -1.87 34.19
C PHE A 188 24.77 -1.63 33.04
N VAL A 189 25.98 -1.20 33.39
CA VAL A 189 27.11 -1.12 32.48
C VAL A 189 28.19 -2.08 32.99
N CYS A 190 28.72 -2.91 32.07
CA CYS A 190 29.82 -3.84 32.37
C CYS A 190 31.17 -3.21 32.05
N PHE A 191 32.08 -3.22 33.02
CA PHE A 191 33.47 -2.81 32.85
C PHE A 191 34.37 -3.69 33.72
N ASP A 192 35.46 -4.23 33.16
CA ASP A 192 36.40 -5.12 33.82
C ASP A 192 35.69 -6.25 34.62
N GLU A 193 34.76 -6.96 33.99
CA GLU A 193 33.96 -8.08 34.53
C GLU A 193 33.02 -7.71 35.69
N GLN A 194 32.89 -6.44 36.00
CA GLN A 194 32.00 -5.93 37.05
C GLN A 194 30.82 -5.17 36.45
N SER A 195 29.65 -5.27 37.08
CA SER A 195 28.44 -4.55 36.67
C SER A 195 28.20 -3.36 37.57
N TYR A 196 28.04 -2.21 36.93
CA TYR A 196 27.80 -0.93 37.60
C TYR A 196 26.35 -0.48 37.31
N PRO A 197 25.54 -0.21 38.33
CA PRO A 197 24.15 0.21 38.17
C PRO A 197 24.05 1.67 37.68
N SER A 198 22.91 2.02 37.08
CA SER A 198 22.59 3.43 36.83
C SER A 198 22.43 4.22 38.13
N LEU A 199 22.56 5.56 38.08
CA LEU A 199 22.43 6.45 39.21
C LEU A 199 21.11 6.21 39.97
N THR A 200 20.01 6.07 39.27
CA THR A 200 18.70 5.74 39.85
C THR A 200 18.71 4.41 40.58
N LEU A 201 19.25 3.36 39.94
CA LEU A 201 19.31 2.02 40.57
C LEU A 201 20.27 1.97 41.73
N ALA A 202 21.39 2.68 41.66
CA ALA A 202 22.33 2.80 42.79
C ALA A 202 21.67 3.51 43.98
N GLY A 203 20.83 4.51 43.74
CA GLY A 203 20.02 5.17 44.74
C GLY A 203 19.03 4.20 45.41
N LEU A 204 18.29 3.43 44.62
CA LEU A 204 17.38 2.41 45.14
C LEU A 204 18.11 1.34 46.00
N ALA A 205 19.30 0.93 45.56
CA ALA A 205 20.14 -0.01 46.29
C ALA A 205 20.68 0.58 47.60
N ALA A 206 20.89 1.89 47.66
CA ALA A 206 21.39 2.61 48.82
C ALA A 206 20.30 2.93 49.86
N PHE A 207 19.03 3.05 49.41
CA PHE A 207 17.91 3.37 50.25
C PHE A 207 17.50 2.14 51.10
N ALA A 208 17.58 2.27 52.40
CA ALA A 208 17.08 1.27 53.36
C ALA A 208 15.89 1.91 54.10
N PRO A 209 14.68 1.31 54.08
CA PRO A 209 13.56 1.86 54.84
C PRO A 209 13.87 1.89 56.34
N PRO A 210 13.50 2.96 57.06
CA PRO A 210 13.70 3.04 58.50
C PRO A 210 12.90 1.91 59.18
N GLY A 211 13.58 1.04 59.88
CA GLY A 211 12.97 -0.08 60.63
C GLY A 211 13.17 -1.49 60.05
N GLY A 212 13.86 -1.63 58.92
CA GLY A 212 14.22 -2.94 58.37
C GLY A 212 15.36 -3.60 59.12
N SER A 213 15.09 -4.35 60.20
CA SER A 213 16.09 -5.18 60.89
C SER A 213 16.50 -6.34 59.99
N SER A 214 17.53 -6.15 59.19
CA SER A 214 18.19 -7.22 58.43
C SER A 214 19.25 -7.91 59.26
N THR A 215 18.87 -8.54 60.34
CA THR A 215 19.73 -9.46 61.08
C THR A 215 19.16 -10.86 61.00
N THR A 216 19.38 -11.50 59.92
CA THR A 216 19.39 -12.96 59.89
C THR A 216 20.59 -13.40 59.08
N SER A 217 21.60 -13.88 59.84
CA SER A 217 22.66 -14.78 59.36
C SER A 217 23.37 -14.42 58.04
N GLY A 218 24.47 -13.70 58.13
CA GLY A 218 25.70 -13.87 57.33
C GLY A 218 25.69 -13.62 55.81
N ASN A 219 24.60 -13.71 55.12
CA ASN A 219 24.51 -13.57 53.66
C ASN A 219 23.57 -12.41 53.28
N ARG A 220 24.10 -11.20 53.09
CA ARG A 220 23.31 -10.08 52.56
C ARG A 220 22.94 -10.40 51.12
N MET A 221 21.64 -10.63 50.85
CA MET A 221 21.13 -10.66 49.47
C MET A 221 21.48 -9.34 48.76
N PRO A 222 21.90 -9.41 47.50
CA PRO A 222 22.16 -8.18 46.71
C PRO A 222 20.90 -7.31 46.70
N ALA A 223 21.08 -6.01 46.86
CA ALA A 223 19.96 -5.05 46.87
C ALA A 223 19.17 -5.03 45.55
N LEU A 224 19.84 -5.40 44.47
CA LEU A 224 19.29 -5.46 43.11
C LEU A 224 19.56 -6.85 42.54
N VAL A 225 18.51 -7.56 42.13
CA VAL A 225 18.64 -8.92 41.57
C VAL A 225 17.96 -8.95 40.20
N PRO A 226 18.74 -9.04 39.09
CA PRO A 226 18.18 -9.26 37.76
C PRO A 226 17.72 -10.73 37.65
N VAL A 227 16.48 -10.93 37.23
CA VAL A 227 15.84 -12.24 37.05
C VAL A 227 15.30 -12.34 35.64
N ALA A 228 15.58 -13.42 34.92
CA ALA A 228 15.02 -13.64 33.59
C ALA A 228 13.48 -13.75 33.67
N GLY A 229 12.81 -13.14 32.71
CA GLY A 229 11.35 -13.25 32.58
C GLY A 229 10.95 -14.66 32.17
N VAL A 230 9.96 -15.23 32.89
CA VAL A 230 9.54 -16.65 32.72
C VAL A 230 8.28 -16.77 31.86
N GLY A 231 7.58 -15.67 31.58
CA GLY A 231 6.29 -15.71 30.90
C GLY A 231 6.21 -14.81 29.65
N PRO A 232 5.27 -15.09 28.71
CA PRO A 232 5.13 -14.34 27.48
C PRO A 232 4.76 -12.85 27.68
N TRP A 233 4.10 -12.53 28.78
CA TRP A 233 3.66 -11.18 29.15
C TRP A 233 4.67 -10.42 30.00
N GLN A 234 5.77 -11.08 30.38
CA GLN A 234 6.84 -10.46 31.15
C GLN A 234 7.89 -9.81 30.23
N PRO A 235 8.66 -8.84 30.74
CA PRO A 235 9.84 -8.35 30.03
C PRO A 235 10.90 -9.45 29.92
N ALA A 236 11.89 -9.27 29.06
CA ALA A 236 13.00 -10.22 28.91
C ALA A 236 13.75 -10.42 30.22
N TRP A 237 13.92 -9.35 30.99
CA TRP A 237 14.49 -9.37 32.32
C TRP A 237 13.68 -8.52 33.30
N GLN A 238 13.61 -8.94 34.55
CA GLN A 238 13.03 -8.18 35.65
C GLN A 238 14.08 -7.89 36.68
N LEU A 239 14.17 -6.66 37.12
CA LEU A 239 14.99 -6.28 38.23
C LEU A 239 14.14 -6.23 39.49
N VAL A 240 14.47 -7.05 40.47
CA VAL A 240 13.85 -7.07 41.80
C VAL A 240 14.66 -6.14 42.69
N VAL A 241 13.97 -5.20 43.33
CA VAL A 241 14.56 -4.22 44.25
C VAL A 241 14.24 -4.64 45.68
N ASN A 242 15.20 -5.23 46.39
CA ASN A 242 14.99 -5.76 47.74
C ASN A 242 14.71 -4.66 48.80
N SER A 243 15.16 -3.42 48.55
CA SER A 243 14.86 -2.27 49.41
C SER A 243 13.42 -1.75 49.28
N LEU A 244 12.71 -2.11 48.22
CA LEU A 244 11.31 -1.72 47.94
C LEU A 244 10.50 -2.96 47.58
N PRO A 245 9.96 -3.70 48.58
CA PRO A 245 9.22 -4.92 48.34
C PRO A 245 8.02 -4.68 47.39
N GLY A 246 7.90 -5.54 46.37
CA GLY A 246 6.83 -5.43 45.37
C GLY A 246 7.20 -4.62 44.13
N THR A 247 8.30 -3.85 44.15
CA THR A 247 8.77 -3.11 42.99
C THR A 247 9.53 -4.01 42.01
N ARG A 248 9.07 -4.08 40.79
CA ARG A 248 9.71 -4.83 39.68
C ARG A 248 9.93 -3.90 38.50
N ILE A 249 11.16 -3.82 38.07
CA ILE A 249 11.54 -2.95 36.92
C ILE A 249 11.78 -3.84 35.71
N GLY A 250 11.03 -3.62 34.64
CA GLY A 250 11.19 -4.35 33.39
C GLY A 250 12.42 -3.85 32.61
N MET A 251 13.23 -4.78 32.10
CA MET A 251 14.36 -4.51 31.24
C MET A 251 14.20 -5.31 29.94
N ASP A 252 14.73 -4.77 28.86
CA ASP A 252 14.83 -5.47 27.57
C ASP A 252 15.95 -6.54 27.58
N ALA A 253 16.16 -7.20 26.43
CA ALA A 253 17.20 -8.23 26.29
C ALA A 253 18.62 -7.68 26.46
N GLN A 254 18.83 -6.39 26.26
CA GLN A 254 20.10 -5.68 26.43
C GLN A 254 20.27 -5.07 27.82
N GLY A 255 19.30 -5.21 28.70
CA GLY A 255 19.32 -4.65 30.05
C GLY A 255 19.00 -3.16 30.11
N GLN A 256 18.32 -2.63 29.09
CA GLN A 256 17.89 -1.24 29.10
C GLN A 256 16.49 -1.12 29.71
N ILE A 257 16.27 -0.03 30.42
CA ILE A 257 15.02 0.33 31.08
C ILE A 257 14.39 1.47 30.29
N ARG A 258 13.15 1.32 29.89
CA ARG A 258 12.40 2.37 29.20
C ARG A 258 12.01 3.47 30.20
N VAL A 259 12.34 4.72 29.88
CA VAL A 259 11.94 5.87 30.68
C VAL A 259 10.45 6.15 30.44
N SER A 260 9.70 6.31 31.52
CA SER A 260 8.34 6.81 31.46
C SER A 260 8.35 8.32 31.57
N TYR A 261 7.81 9.00 30.57
CA TYR A 261 7.63 10.45 30.60
C TYR A 261 6.20 10.80 31.02
N GLY A 262 5.74 10.17 32.09
CA GLY A 262 4.37 10.31 32.59
C GLY A 262 4.10 11.58 33.41
N ILE A 263 5.12 12.40 33.69
CA ILE A 263 5.00 13.64 34.47
C ILE A 263 5.33 14.82 33.55
N ALA A 264 4.43 15.81 33.48
CA ALA A 264 4.67 17.02 32.71
C ALA A 264 5.85 17.81 33.31
N ARG A 265 6.63 18.49 32.47
CA ARG A 265 7.83 19.21 32.91
C ARG A 265 7.56 20.26 34.01
N ASN A 266 6.44 20.97 33.89
CA ASN A 266 5.99 21.97 34.88
C ASN A 266 5.50 21.36 36.19
N ALA A 267 5.27 20.04 36.21
CA ALA A 267 4.86 19.30 37.40
C ALA A 267 6.03 18.71 38.20
N LEU A 268 7.24 18.64 37.61
CA LEU A 268 8.45 18.27 38.35
C LEU A 268 8.84 19.41 39.27
N THR A 269 8.96 19.13 40.57
CA THR A 269 9.40 20.13 41.54
C THR A 269 10.90 20.37 41.36
N SER A 270 11.26 21.61 41.01
CA SER A 270 12.66 22.07 40.91
C SER A 270 12.91 23.21 41.87
N ILE A 271 14.02 23.15 42.58
CA ILE A 271 14.44 24.12 43.57
C ILE A 271 15.87 24.55 43.23
N SER A 272 16.15 25.89 43.23
CA SER A 272 17.49 26.39 43.04
C SER A 272 18.44 25.92 44.16
N ALA A 273 19.62 25.40 43.78
CA ALA A 273 20.64 25.03 44.75
C ALA A 273 21.11 26.19 45.62
N ALA A 274 21.05 27.45 45.09
CA ALA A 274 21.31 28.64 45.87
C ALA A 274 20.30 28.86 47.00
N ASP A 275 19.01 28.58 46.75
CA ASP A 275 17.97 28.70 47.78
C ASP A 275 18.13 27.64 48.90
N VAL A 276 18.60 26.42 48.55
CA VAL A 276 18.96 25.42 49.56
C VAL A 276 20.14 25.88 50.42
N LEU A 277 21.21 26.41 49.79
CA LEU A 277 22.38 26.90 50.50
C LEU A 277 22.09 28.10 51.41
N GLN A 278 21.13 28.94 51.03
CA GLN A 278 20.74 30.14 51.77
C GLN A 278 19.58 29.94 52.74
N ASP A 279 19.15 28.70 52.98
CA ASP A 279 18.01 28.34 53.85
C ASP A 279 16.69 29.02 53.48
N LYS A 280 16.48 29.30 52.19
CA LYS A 280 15.24 29.95 51.68
C LYS A 280 14.13 28.94 51.33
N VAL A 281 14.43 27.66 51.34
CA VAL A 281 13.46 26.58 51.03
C VAL A 281 12.45 26.47 52.16
N PRO A 282 11.14 26.44 51.85
CA PRO A 282 10.11 26.29 52.89
C PRO A 282 10.31 25.07 53.74
N ALA A 283 10.08 25.21 55.05
CA ALA A 283 10.19 24.07 56.01
C ALA A 283 9.29 22.91 55.56
N ASN A 284 9.82 21.69 55.65
CA ASN A 284 9.19 20.43 55.25
C ASN A 284 8.98 20.20 53.74
N MET A 285 9.42 21.08 52.88
CA MET A 285 9.29 20.89 51.41
C MET A 285 10.15 19.73 50.91
N LEU A 286 11.33 19.55 51.52
CA LEU A 286 12.27 18.47 51.15
C LEU A 286 12.22 17.27 52.11
N LYS A 287 11.39 17.34 53.14
CA LYS A 287 11.34 16.27 54.16
C LYS A 287 10.87 14.92 53.59
N GLY A 288 11.73 13.92 53.62
CA GLY A 288 11.49 12.59 53.08
C GLY A 288 11.58 12.51 51.57
N ALA A 289 11.77 13.64 50.88
CA ALA A 289 11.92 13.64 49.41
C ALA A 289 13.26 13.02 48.96
N TRP A 290 13.29 12.53 47.74
CA TRP A 290 14.48 12.06 47.07
C TRP A 290 15.00 13.18 46.17
N ALA A 291 16.15 13.76 46.55
CA ALA A 291 16.72 14.92 45.86
C ALA A 291 17.69 14.47 44.76
N ILE A 292 17.54 14.98 43.56
CA ILE A 292 18.50 14.82 42.49
C ILE A 292 19.17 16.16 42.24
N VAL A 293 20.47 16.23 42.54
CA VAL A 293 21.28 17.43 42.33
C VAL A 293 21.89 17.38 40.94
N GLY A 294 21.56 18.34 40.09
CA GLY A 294 22.06 18.44 38.72
C GLY A 294 22.15 19.88 38.24
N ALA A 295 22.76 20.10 37.08
CA ALA A 295 22.91 21.45 36.51
C ALA A 295 21.99 21.62 35.31
N SER A 296 21.22 22.72 35.30
CA SER A 296 20.46 23.18 34.13
C SER A 296 20.96 24.52 33.58
N ALA A 297 21.87 25.19 34.28
CA ALA A 297 22.40 26.50 33.88
C ALA A 297 22.98 26.47 32.46
N PHE A 298 22.80 27.56 31.74
CA PHE A 298 23.24 27.73 30.36
C PHE A 298 24.75 27.44 30.20
N GLY A 299 25.06 26.52 29.27
CA GLY A 299 26.45 26.09 28.99
C GLY A 299 27.04 25.04 29.94
N LEU A 300 26.30 24.59 30.97
CA LEU A 300 26.71 23.53 31.88
C LEU A 300 26.00 22.21 31.66
N ALA A 301 24.74 22.28 31.26
CA ALA A 301 23.93 21.09 31.08
C ALA A 301 24.25 20.37 29.77
N ASP A 302 24.52 19.08 29.85
CA ASP A 302 24.40 18.16 28.71
C ASP A 302 22.91 18.02 28.40
N ALA A 303 22.40 18.96 27.58
CA ALA A 303 20.98 18.98 27.25
C ALA A 303 20.66 17.86 26.27
N VAL A 304 19.83 16.91 26.70
CA VAL A 304 19.39 15.75 25.89
C VAL A 304 17.94 15.92 25.46
N PRO A 305 17.62 15.63 24.16
CA PRO A 305 16.23 15.60 23.72
C PRO A 305 15.44 14.49 24.41
N ILE A 306 14.19 14.78 24.77
CA ILE A 306 13.29 13.85 25.43
C ILE A 306 11.93 13.72 24.73
N ALA A 307 11.16 12.72 25.09
CA ALA A 307 9.84 12.41 24.56
C ALA A 307 8.83 13.56 24.71
N LEU A 308 8.87 14.31 25.81
CA LEU A 308 7.98 15.46 26.06
C LEU A 308 8.28 16.67 25.16
N GLY A 309 9.37 16.63 24.38
CA GLY A 309 9.84 17.71 23.53
C GLY A 309 10.79 18.66 24.24
N GLY A 310 11.67 19.29 23.45
CA GLY A 310 12.77 20.11 23.96
C GLY A 310 13.95 19.29 24.45
N ALA A 311 14.93 19.98 25.01
CA ALA A 311 16.11 19.39 25.61
C ALA A 311 16.10 19.67 27.13
N VAL A 312 16.52 18.70 27.92
CA VAL A 312 16.52 18.76 29.37
C VAL A 312 17.86 18.28 29.94
N SER A 313 18.13 18.57 31.20
CA SER A 313 19.30 18.02 31.90
C SER A 313 19.14 16.52 32.15
N GLY A 314 20.25 15.79 32.25
CA GLY A 314 20.25 14.36 32.60
C GLY A 314 19.53 14.10 33.94
N ALA A 315 19.64 15.01 34.88
CA ALA A 315 18.95 14.94 36.17
C ALA A 315 17.42 14.83 36.02
N GLU A 316 16.80 15.55 35.07
CA GLU A 316 15.37 15.47 34.80
C GLU A 316 14.97 14.07 34.27
N VAL A 317 15.80 13.45 33.42
CA VAL A 317 15.57 12.07 32.95
C VAL A 317 15.59 11.06 34.10
N HIS A 318 16.55 11.22 35.02
CA HIS A 318 16.62 10.39 36.23
C HIS A 318 15.43 10.64 37.18
N ALA A 319 14.92 11.88 37.26
CA ALA A 319 13.74 12.21 38.03
C ALA A 319 12.46 11.55 37.46
N GLN A 320 12.24 11.61 36.16
CA GLN A 320 11.14 10.91 35.49
C GLN A 320 11.22 9.39 35.74
N MET A 321 12.41 8.82 35.57
CA MET A 321 12.64 7.41 35.79
C MET A 321 12.35 6.98 37.25
N LEU A 322 12.85 7.78 38.21
CA LEU A 322 12.69 7.50 39.62
C LEU A 322 11.22 7.58 40.07
N ALA A 323 10.51 8.60 39.63
CA ALA A 323 9.08 8.75 39.93
C ALA A 323 8.28 7.58 39.34
N ALA A 324 8.58 7.18 38.09
CA ALA A 324 7.94 6.02 37.45
C ALA A 324 8.20 4.71 38.23
N ILE A 325 9.38 4.53 38.76
CA ILE A 325 9.70 3.34 39.62
C ILE A 325 8.88 3.37 40.90
N LEU A 326 8.76 4.53 41.56
CA LEU A 326 7.97 4.68 42.76
C LEU A 326 6.47 4.43 42.52
N ASP A 327 5.98 4.73 41.34
CA ASP A 327 4.59 4.46 40.93
C ASP A 327 4.40 3.06 40.33
N ASN A 328 5.46 2.25 40.24
CA ASN A 328 5.46 0.95 39.57
C ASN A 328 4.94 1.02 38.13
N ALA A 329 5.20 2.14 37.47
CA ALA A 329 4.70 2.54 36.12
C ALA A 329 5.80 2.57 35.05
N VAL A 330 6.86 1.78 35.24
CA VAL A 330 7.95 1.66 34.25
C VAL A 330 7.48 0.82 33.08
N PRO A 331 7.42 1.38 31.84
CA PRO A 331 6.97 0.63 30.68
C PRO A 331 8.01 -0.41 30.25
N TYR A 332 7.55 -1.50 29.67
CA TYR A 332 8.43 -2.54 29.13
C TYR A 332 7.83 -3.22 27.90
N THR A 333 8.69 -3.87 27.10
CA THR A 333 8.27 -4.68 25.97
C THR A 333 8.08 -6.13 26.41
N PRO A 334 6.87 -6.70 26.36
CA PRO A 334 6.65 -8.11 26.65
C PRO A 334 7.40 -9.02 25.67
N VAL A 335 7.88 -10.18 26.11
CA VAL A 335 8.54 -11.17 25.23
C VAL A 335 7.63 -11.58 24.06
N ALA A 336 6.32 -11.65 24.28
CA ALA A 336 5.35 -12.00 23.26
C ALA A 336 4.97 -10.84 22.31
N ALA A 337 5.52 -9.63 22.45
CA ALA A 337 5.11 -8.46 21.67
C ALA A 337 5.11 -8.72 20.14
N ASN A 338 6.17 -9.33 19.62
CA ASN A 338 6.26 -9.66 18.17
C ASN A 338 5.22 -10.71 17.74
N TRP A 339 4.91 -11.69 18.60
CA TRP A 339 3.88 -12.70 18.33
C TRP A 339 2.48 -12.10 18.35
N LEU A 340 2.23 -11.12 19.21
CA LEU A 340 0.96 -10.37 19.25
C LEU A 340 0.76 -9.55 17.97
N GLN A 341 1.80 -8.85 17.54
CA GLN A 341 1.77 -8.10 16.25
C GLN A 341 1.53 -9.04 15.08
N PHE A 342 2.26 -10.17 15.03
CA PHE A 342 2.07 -11.17 13.98
C PHE A 342 0.66 -11.75 13.96
N GLY A 343 0.13 -12.13 15.13
CA GLY A 343 -1.25 -12.61 15.28
C GLY A 343 -2.28 -11.57 14.83
N TYR A 344 -2.05 -10.29 15.17
CA TYR A 344 -2.90 -9.19 14.74
C TYR A 344 -2.91 -9.03 13.22
N VAL A 345 -1.74 -9.06 12.57
CA VAL A 345 -1.62 -9.01 11.09
C VAL A 345 -2.36 -10.19 10.45
N LEU A 346 -2.18 -11.41 10.97
CA LEU A 346 -2.88 -12.60 10.46
C LEU A 346 -4.39 -12.47 10.56
N LEU A 347 -4.92 -11.99 11.67
CA LEU A 347 -6.35 -11.77 11.87
C LEU A 347 -6.88 -10.69 10.94
N ALA A 348 -6.17 -9.56 10.80
CA ALA A 348 -6.55 -8.46 9.93
C ALA A 348 -6.58 -8.87 8.46
N VAL A 349 -5.51 -9.49 7.96
CA VAL A 349 -5.41 -9.96 6.56
C VAL A 349 -6.39 -11.11 6.31
N GLY A 350 -6.52 -12.05 7.24
CA GLY A 350 -7.51 -13.13 7.18
C GLY A 350 -8.94 -12.61 7.13
N GLY A 351 -9.27 -11.60 7.91
CA GLY A 351 -10.56 -10.91 7.90
C GLY A 351 -10.85 -10.23 6.55
N MET A 352 -9.88 -9.51 5.99
CA MET A 352 -9.98 -8.91 4.65
C MET A 352 -10.18 -9.98 3.56
N LEU A 353 -9.44 -11.07 3.60
CA LEU A 353 -9.60 -12.19 2.67
C LEU A 353 -10.97 -12.86 2.81
N ALA A 354 -11.46 -13.08 4.03
CA ALA A 354 -12.77 -13.65 4.28
C ALA A 354 -13.90 -12.74 3.77
N LEU A 355 -13.75 -11.42 3.92
CA LEU A 355 -14.69 -10.45 3.38
C LEU A 355 -14.80 -10.55 1.86
N VAL A 356 -13.65 -10.53 1.18
CA VAL A 356 -13.57 -10.62 -0.29
C VAL A 356 -14.03 -12.00 -0.81
N ALA A 357 -13.83 -13.06 -0.01
CA ALA A 357 -14.27 -14.41 -0.38
C ALA A 357 -15.78 -14.59 -0.27
N ARG A 358 -16.42 -14.00 0.75
CA ARG A 358 -17.84 -14.16 1.02
C ARG A 358 -18.73 -13.21 0.22
N ARG A 359 -18.22 -12.03 -0.13
CA ARG A 359 -18.97 -11.02 -0.90
C ARG A 359 -18.14 -10.63 -2.11
N PRO A 360 -18.55 -10.99 -3.34
CA PRO A 360 -17.93 -10.45 -4.53
C PRO A 360 -18.18 -8.94 -4.53
N LEU A 361 -17.13 -8.19 -4.22
CA LEU A 361 -17.16 -6.73 -4.24
C LEU A 361 -17.23 -6.26 -5.70
N SER A 362 -18.05 -5.27 -5.97
CA SER A 362 -17.98 -4.57 -7.25
C SER A 362 -16.60 -3.90 -7.39
N GLU A 363 -16.17 -3.62 -8.61
CA GLU A 363 -14.86 -3.02 -8.88
C GLU A 363 -14.61 -1.77 -8.03
N ARG A 364 -15.57 -0.83 -7.99
CA ARG A 364 -15.46 0.38 -7.18
C ARG A 364 -15.40 0.09 -5.69
N GLN A 365 -16.17 -0.87 -5.21
CA GLN A 365 -16.17 -1.26 -3.79
C GLN A 365 -14.85 -1.92 -3.38
N GLY A 366 -14.26 -2.80 -4.20
CA GLY A 366 -12.97 -3.44 -3.90
C GLY A 366 -11.81 -2.46 -3.80
N VAL A 367 -11.73 -1.53 -4.76
CA VAL A 367 -10.65 -0.52 -4.83
C VAL A 367 -10.71 0.48 -3.66
N VAL A 368 -11.90 0.83 -3.17
CA VAL A 368 -12.07 1.83 -2.11
C VAL A 368 -12.16 1.19 -0.72
N LEU A 369 -12.94 0.14 -0.56
CA LEU A 369 -13.23 -0.44 0.75
C LEU A 369 -12.02 -1.15 1.38
N LEU A 370 -11.20 -1.85 0.58
CA LEU A 370 -10.05 -2.59 1.11
C LEU A 370 -8.96 -1.67 1.68
N PRO A 371 -8.51 -0.60 1.00
CA PRO A 371 -7.58 0.36 1.60
C PRO A 371 -8.16 1.09 2.82
N LEU A 372 -9.45 1.46 2.80
CA LEU A 372 -10.10 2.08 3.96
C LEU A 372 -10.17 1.13 5.15
N LEU A 373 -10.47 -0.15 4.92
CA LEU A 373 -10.47 -1.17 5.97
C LEU A 373 -9.05 -1.39 6.51
N ALA A 374 -8.05 -1.42 5.64
CA ALA A 374 -6.65 -1.52 6.05
C ALA A 374 -6.22 -0.32 6.91
N ALA A 375 -6.60 0.90 6.52
CA ALA A 375 -6.35 2.10 7.31
C ALA A 375 -7.08 2.07 8.68
N ALA A 376 -8.33 1.61 8.71
CA ALA A 376 -9.08 1.46 9.96
C ALA A 376 -8.44 0.41 10.89
N LEU A 377 -7.97 -0.71 10.35
CA LEU A 377 -7.23 -1.72 11.11
C LEU A 377 -5.88 -1.19 11.59
N ALA A 378 -5.15 -0.42 10.78
CA ALA A 378 -3.91 0.23 11.22
C ALA A 378 -4.17 1.21 12.39
N ALA A 379 -5.22 2.02 12.30
CA ALA A 379 -5.65 2.92 13.37
C ALA A 379 -6.08 2.15 14.63
N LEU A 380 -6.76 1.02 14.49
CA LEU A 380 -7.07 0.12 15.60
C LEU A 380 -5.80 -0.44 16.24
N GLY A 381 -4.80 -0.83 15.45
CA GLY A 381 -3.49 -1.27 15.94
C GLY A 381 -2.80 -0.21 16.80
N PHE A 382 -2.81 1.06 16.35
CA PHE A 382 -2.31 2.19 17.14
C PHE A 382 -3.12 2.38 18.44
N ALA A 383 -4.45 2.31 18.38
CA ALA A 383 -5.30 2.44 19.57
C ALA A 383 -5.04 1.31 20.60
N LEU A 384 -4.82 0.08 20.13
CA LEU A 384 -4.45 -1.06 20.99
C LEU A 384 -3.06 -0.87 21.61
N HIS A 385 -2.08 -0.36 20.85
CA HIS A 385 -0.76 0.01 21.37
C HIS A 385 -0.89 1.07 22.47
N ALA A 386 -1.64 2.15 22.21
CA ALA A 386 -1.87 3.22 23.18
C ALA A 386 -2.54 2.71 24.45
N ALA A 387 -3.59 1.88 24.33
CA ALA A 387 -4.26 1.28 25.47
C ALA A 387 -3.34 0.35 26.28
N ALA A 388 -2.54 -0.49 25.61
CA ALA A 388 -1.59 -1.38 26.25
C ALA A 388 -0.50 -0.60 27.01
N LEU A 389 0.01 0.48 26.40
CA LEU A 389 1.02 1.34 27.03
C LEU A 389 0.47 2.06 28.26
N LEU A 390 -0.69 2.72 28.12
CA LEU A 390 -1.22 3.59 29.18
C LEU A 390 -1.87 2.81 30.34
N GLN A 391 -2.44 1.63 30.07
CA GLN A 391 -3.13 0.85 31.11
C GLN A 391 -2.26 -0.24 31.73
N ALA A 392 -1.41 -0.91 30.91
CA ALA A 392 -0.61 -2.04 31.36
C ALA A 392 0.91 -1.77 31.34
N GLY A 393 1.36 -0.61 30.89
CA GLY A 393 2.77 -0.30 30.71
C GLY A 393 3.45 -1.14 29.60
N TRP A 394 2.69 -1.71 28.66
CA TRP A 394 3.23 -2.57 27.61
C TRP A 394 3.54 -1.79 26.34
N PHE A 395 4.79 -1.78 25.96
CA PHE A 395 5.21 -1.26 24.65
C PHE A 395 5.20 -2.40 23.63
N ILE A 396 4.17 -2.46 22.79
CA ILE A 396 4.00 -3.55 21.82
C ILE A 396 4.49 -3.12 20.41
N GLY A 397 4.43 -1.83 20.08
CA GLY A 397 4.62 -1.33 18.73
C GLY A 397 3.37 -1.56 17.87
N TRP A 398 3.23 -0.81 16.78
CA TRP A 398 2.08 -0.91 15.86
C TRP A 398 2.47 -0.66 14.40
N ALA A 399 3.59 0.03 14.15
CA ALA A 399 3.97 0.53 12.83
C ALA A 399 4.26 -0.59 11.83
N ASP A 400 4.96 -1.64 12.26
CA ASP A 400 5.24 -2.82 11.42
C ASP A 400 3.95 -3.53 11.01
N ALA A 401 3.02 -3.71 11.96
CA ALA A 401 1.73 -4.30 11.69
C ALA A 401 0.88 -3.44 10.75
N ALA A 402 0.88 -2.12 10.95
CA ALA A 402 0.16 -1.18 10.10
C ALA A 402 0.67 -1.19 8.65
N LEU A 403 2.00 -1.22 8.47
CA LEU A 403 2.59 -1.33 7.13
C LEU A 403 2.20 -2.65 6.45
N ALA A 404 2.32 -3.76 7.15
CA ALA A 404 1.95 -5.08 6.62
C ALA A 404 0.48 -5.14 6.20
N ILE A 405 -0.43 -4.62 7.03
CA ILE A 405 -1.87 -4.55 6.77
C ILE A 405 -2.15 -3.61 5.58
N GLY A 406 -1.49 -2.46 5.53
CA GLY A 406 -1.62 -1.50 4.43
C GLY A 406 -1.19 -2.09 3.09
N LEU A 407 -0.03 -2.74 3.03
CA LEU A 407 0.47 -3.42 1.84
C LEU A 407 -0.45 -4.57 1.41
N ALA A 408 -0.95 -5.36 2.35
CA ALA A 408 -1.89 -6.45 2.06
C ALA A 408 -3.23 -5.92 1.52
N GLY A 409 -3.78 -4.86 2.12
CA GLY A 409 -5.01 -4.20 1.67
C GLY A 409 -4.87 -3.60 0.28
N GLY A 410 -3.77 -2.89 0.02
CA GLY A 410 -3.43 -2.35 -1.31
C GLY A 410 -3.26 -3.43 -2.37
N ALA A 411 -2.52 -4.49 -2.05
CA ALA A 411 -2.31 -5.64 -2.95
C ALA A 411 -3.61 -6.36 -3.29
N LEU A 412 -4.50 -6.57 -2.30
CA LEU A 412 -5.82 -7.16 -2.53
C LEU A 412 -6.69 -6.25 -3.41
N ALA A 413 -6.68 -4.93 -3.18
CA ALA A 413 -7.42 -3.97 -4.00
C ALA A 413 -6.94 -3.98 -5.45
N LEU A 414 -5.63 -3.96 -5.68
CA LEU A 414 -5.03 -4.07 -7.01
C LEU A 414 -5.35 -5.41 -7.68
N GLY A 415 -5.31 -6.50 -6.92
CA GLY A 415 -5.66 -7.83 -7.40
C GLY A 415 -7.12 -7.95 -7.86
N GLU A 416 -8.06 -7.37 -7.11
CA GLU A 416 -9.48 -7.34 -7.49
C GLU A 416 -9.73 -6.41 -8.69
N HIS A 417 -9.04 -5.27 -8.78
CA HIS A 417 -9.10 -4.38 -9.94
C HIS A 417 -8.57 -5.08 -11.21
N ALA A 418 -7.39 -5.67 -11.14
CA ALA A 418 -6.80 -6.42 -12.26
C ALA A 418 -7.73 -7.55 -12.71
N ARG A 419 -8.32 -8.30 -11.77
CA ARG A 419 -9.30 -9.34 -12.06
C ARG A 419 -10.51 -8.79 -12.84
N SER A 420 -11.08 -7.67 -12.39
CA SER A 420 -12.20 -7.02 -13.08
C SER A 420 -11.87 -6.65 -14.53
N LEU A 421 -10.67 -6.08 -14.75
CA LEU A 421 -10.18 -5.76 -16.10
C LEU A 421 -10.06 -7.02 -16.98
N PHE A 422 -9.50 -8.11 -16.44
CA PHE A 422 -9.38 -9.37 -17.17
C PHE A 422 -10.75 -10.01 -17.49
N GLU A 423 -11.70 -9.97 -16.55
CA GLU A 423 -13.06 -10.50 -16.77
C GLU A 423 -13.79 -9.67 -17.84
N LYS A 424 -13.72 -8.34 -17.79
CA LYS A 424 -14.26 -7.45 -18.84
C LYS A 424 -13.62 -7.71 -20.20
N GLY A 425 -12.31 -7.81 -20.27
CA GLY A 425 -11.60 -8.11 -21.51
C GLY A 425 -11.93 -9.49 -22.09
N ARG A 426 -12.20 -10.51 -21.23
CA ARG A 426 -12.66 -11.82 -21.67
C ARG A 426 -14.08 -11.78 -22.23
N LEU A 427 -14.99 -11.09 -21.54
CA LEU A 427 -16.38 -10.91 -22.00
C LEU A 427 -16.39 -10.18 -23.33
N TYR A 428 -15.62 -9.10 -23.48
CA TYR A 428 -15.51 -8.36 -24.74
C TYR A 428 -15.01 -9.26 -25.88
N ARG A 429 -13.92 -10.01 -25.70
CA ARG A 429 -13.40 -10.94 -26.73
C ARG A 429 -14.41 -12.02 -27.11
N ASN A 430 -15.17 -12.53 -26.14
CA ASN A 430 -16.20 -13.52 -26.42
C ASN A 430 -17.36 -12.88 -27.22
N LEU A 431 -17.80 -11.66 -26.88
CA LEU A 431 -18.84 -10.95 -27.60
C LEU A 431 -18.42 -10.60 -29.03
N SER A 432 -17.18 -10.15 -29.23
CA SER A 432 -16.66 -9.81 -30.56
C SER A 432 -16.51 -11.00 -31.51
N SER A 433 -16.66 -12.24 -31.02
CA SER A 433 -16.73 -13.44 -31.86
C SER A 433 -18.13 -13.69 -32.43
N TYR A 434 -19.17 -13.02 -31.93
CA TYR A 434 -20.57 -13.24 -32.34
C TYR A 434 -21.22 -12.01 -32.95
N VAL A 435 -20.67 -10.81 -32.74
CA VAL A 435 -21.16 -9.55 -33.29
C VAL A 435 -19.99 -8.70 -33.79
N PRO A 436 -20.19 -7.83 -34.78
CA PRO A 436 -19.11 -6.96 -35.27
C PRO A 436 -18.44 -6.18 -34.13
N SER A 437 -17.10 -6.08 -34.18
CA SER A 437 -16.32 -5.46 -33.10
C SER A 437 -16.80 -4.07 -32.65
N PRO A 438 -17.20 -3.13 -33.54
CA PRO A 438 -17.73 -1.84 -33.13
C PRO A 438 -19.07 -1.94 -32.37
N VAL A 439 -19.88 -2.95 -32.71
CA VAL A 439 -21.17 -3.21 -32.04
C VAL A 439 -20.92 -3.86 -30.67
N ALA A 440 -19.95 -4.76 -30.56
CA ALA A 440 -19.54 -5.35 -29.30
C ALA A 440 -19.05 -4.30 -28.29
N GLU A 441 -18.31 -3.30 -28.75
CA GLU A 441 -17.84 -2.19 -27.93
C GLU A 441 -19.01 -1.33 -27.43
N GLN A 442 -19.96 -1.00 -28.30
CA GLN A 442 -21.15 -0.24 -27.93
C GLN A 442 -22.04 -1.01 -26.92
N ILE A 443 -22.23 -2.32 -27.13
CA ILE A 443 -22.98 -3.18 -26.22
C ILE A 443 -22.28 -3.29 -24.85
N ALA A 444 -20.95 -3.35 -24.82
CA ALA A 444 -20.18 -3.46 -23.57
C ALA A 444 -20.25 -2.18 -22.73
N LEU A 445 -20.49 -1.02 -23.34
CA LEU A 445 -20.51 0.29 -22.68
C LEU A 445 -21.91 0.79 -22.31
N THR A 446 -22.98 0.23 -22.93
CA THR A 446 -24.36 0.68 -22.71
C THR A 446 -25.21 -0.40 -22.02
N GLU A 447 -26.06 0.00 -21.08
CA GLU A 447 -27.06 -0.91 -20.53
C GLU A 447 -28.18 -1.15 -21.57
N PRO A 448 -28.67 -2.40 -21.73
CA PRO A 448 -29.74 -2.69 -22.68
C PRO A 448 -31.01 -1.94 -22.30
N THR A 449 -31.43 -0.96 -23.10
CA THR A 449 -32.70 -0.26 -22.94
C THR A 449 -33.82 -1.01 -23.67
N GLY A 450 -35.08 -0.83 -23.27
CA GLY A 450 -36.23 -1.42 -23.98
C GLY A 450 -36.57 -0.76 -25.33
N ASN A 451 -35.87 0.31 -25.69
CA ASN A 451 -36.14 1.13 -26.87
C ASN A 451 -35.37 0.68 -28.11
N ILE A 452 -35.87 1.05 -29.30
CA ILE A 452 -35.18 0.84 -30.58
C ILE A 452 -33.94 1.74 -30.62
N GLU A 453 -32.75 1.13 -30.64
CA GLU A 453 -31.47 1.85 -30.76
C GLU A 453 -31.01 1.78 -32.22
N ALA A 454 -31.68 2.54 -33.09
CA ALA A 454 -31.35 2.61 -34.49
C ALA A 454 -31.27 4.06 -34.97
N ARG A 455 -30.30 4.33 -35.84
CA ARG A 455 -30.13 5.64 -36.49
C ARG A 455 -30.35 5.56 -38.00
N ARG A 456 -30.92 6.61 -38.54
CA ARG A 456 -31.04 6.78 -39.99
C ARG A 456 -29.69 7.24 -40.54
N SER A 457 -29.08 6.43 -41.43
CA SER A 457 -27.77 6.69 -41.98
C SER A 457 -27.79 6.54 -43.48
N ASP A 458 -26.99 7.32 -44.16
CA ASP A 458 -26.74 7.17 -45.59
C ASP A 458 -25.65 6.12 -45.77
N VAL A 459 -25.99 4.98 -46.34
CA VAL A 459 -25.12 3.80 -46.37
C VAL A 459 -25.00 3.24 -47.79
N THR A 460 -23.95 2.40 -47.99
CA THR A 460 -23.92 1.51 -49.13
C THR A 460 -23.97 0.06 -48.64
N ILE A 461 -24.88 -0.68 -49.22
CA ILE A 461 -25.12 -2.07 -48.91
C ILE A 461 -24.46 -2.96 -49.96
N VAL A 462 -23.76 -3.97 -49.52
CA VAL A 462 -23.22 -5.04 -50.35
C VAL A 462 -23.87 -6.34 -49.92
N ALA A 463 -24.72 -6.88 -50.75
CA ALA A 463 -25.28 -8.22 -50.57
C ALA A 463 -24.47 -9.21 -51.41
N CYS A 464 -24.04 -10.28 -50.81
CA CYS A 464 -23.15 -11.26 -51.44
C CYS A 464 -23.62 -12.67 -51.17
N ASP A 465 -23.48 -13.59 -52.12
CA ASP A 465 -23.90 -14.97 -52.04
C ASP A 465 -22.99 -15.90 -52.84
N LEU A 466 -22.83 -17.16 -52.38
CA LEU A 466 -22.07 -18.17 -53.12
C LEU A 466 -22.91 -18.82 -54.21
N GLN A 467 -22.51 -18.66 -55.44
CA GLN A 467 -23.15 -19.34 -56.58
C GLN A 467 -22.83 -20.86 -56.57
N ASN A 468 -23.86 -21.66 -56.90
CA ASN A 468 -23.78 -23.10 -56.99
C ASN A 468 -23.45 -23.86 -55.69
N PHE A 469 -23.50 -23.19 -54.53
CA PHE A 469 -23.14 -23.75 -53.26
C PHE A 469 -24.11 -24.89 -52.81
N SER A 470 -25.40 -24.72 -53.05
CA SER A 470 -26.41 -25.76 -52.73
C SER A 470 -26.11 -27.07 -53.45
N ARG A 471 -25.77 -27.02 -54.76
CA ARG A 471 -25.35 -28.24 -55.53
C ARG A 471 -24.03 -28.80 -55.03
N TYR A 472 -23.11 -27.96 -54.57
CA TYR A 472 -21.88 -28.41 -53.94
C TYR A 472 -22.14 -29.17 -52.63
N CYS A 473 -23.06 -28.68 -51.80
CA CYS A 473 -23.47 -29.35 -50.57
C CYS A 473 -24.13 -30.71 -50.80
N GLU A 474 -24.93 -30.86 -51.89
CA GLU A 474 -25.54 -32.14 -52.22
C GLU A 474 -24.51 -33.18 -52.68
N ALA A 475 -23.40 -32.77 -53.29
CA ALA A 475 -22.39 -33.64 -53.88
C ALA A 475 -21.18 -33.91 -52.97
N ARG A 476 -21.08 -33.23 -51.82
CA ARG A 476 -19.91 -33.29 -50.93
C ARG A 476 -20.27 -33.53 -49.47
N ALA A 477 -19.27 -33.99 -48.71
CA ALA A 477 -19.42 -34.15 -47.26
C ALA A 477 -19.68 -32.79 -46.58
N PRO A 478 -20.49 -32.73 -45.52
CA PRO A 478 -20.80 -31.50 -44.79
C PRO A 478 -19.56 -30.74 -44.31
N GLU A 479 -18.49 -31.47 -43.96
CA GLU A 479 -17.22 -30.90 -43.51
C GLU A 479 -16.49 -30.11 -44.64
N ASP A 480 -16.63 -30.59 -45.90
CA ASP A 480 -16.07 -29.90 -47.07
C ASP A 480 -16.84 -28.62 -47.36
N ALA A 481 -18.17 -28.68 -47.30
CA ALA A 481 -19.02 -27.49 -47.43
C ALA A 481 -18.73 -26.47 -46.34
N ALA A 482 -18.59 -26.90 -45.10
CA ALA A 482 -18.24 -26.03 -43.98
C ALA A 482 -16.86 -25.36 -44.17
N ARG A 483 -15.86 -26.04 -44.73
CA ARG A 483 -14.54 -25.48 -45.03
C ARG A 483 -14.61 -24.42 -46.13
N VAL A 484 -15.39 -24.64 -47.18
CA VAL A 484 -15.61 -23.67 -48.26
C VAL A 484 -16.30 -22.42 -47.69
N LEU A 485 -17.36 -22.60 -46.92
CA LEU A 485 -18.10 -21.50 -46.32
C LEU A 485 -17.24 -20.67 -45.33
N HIS A 486 -16.47 -21.35 -44.48
CA HIS A 486 -15.54 -20.68 -43.58
C HIS A 486 -14.49 -19.84 -44.33
N ARG A 487 -13.91 -20.41 -45.39
CA ARG A 487 -12.96 -19.68 -46.23
C ARG A 487 -13.60 -18.46 -46.89
N PHE A 488 -14.78 -18.62 -47.49
CA PHE A 488 -15.53 -17.53 -48.11
C PHE A 488 -15.80 -16.40 -47.10
N PHE A 489 -16.36 -16.67 -45.95
CA PHE A 489 -16.65 -15.69 -44.93
C PHE A 489 -15.39 -14.99 -44.40
N SER A 490 -14.31 -15.73 -44.17
CA SER A 490 -13.06 -15.14 -43.69
C SER A 490 -12.43 -14.19 -44.73
N THR A 491 -12.45 -14.59 -46.02
CA THR A 491 -11.95 -13.75 -47.14
C THR A 491 -12.84 -12.52 -47.32
N ALA A 492 -14.16 -12.71 -47.29
CA ALA A 492 -15.12 -11.61 -47.43
C ALA A 492 -15.01 -10.61 -46.27
N GLU A 493 -14.95 -11.06 -45.04
CA GLU A 493 -14.78 -10.19 -43.88
C GLU A 493 -13.50 -9.37 -43.95
N THR A 494 -12.39 -10.00 -44.31
CA THR A 494 -11.08 -9.33 -44.44
C THR A 494 -11.13 -8.23 -45.51
N ILE A 495 -11.71 -8.50 -46.68
CA ILE A 495 -11.83 -7.55 -47.78
C ILE A 495 -12.77 -6.40 -47.41
N ILE A 496 -13.94 -6.70 -46.86
CA ILE A 496 -14.93 -5.70 -46.49
C ILE A 496 -14.35 -4.74 -45.44
N GLN A 497 -13.69 -5.29 -44.40
CA GLN A 497 -13.07 -4.48 -43.34
C GLN A 497 -11.91 -3.63 -43.87
N SER A 498 -11.08 -4.13 -44.78
CA SER A 498 -9.96 -3.38 -45.35
C SER A 498 -10.41 -2.15 -46.15
N HIS A 499 -11.64 -2.18 -46.67
CA HIS A 499 -12.28 -1.06 -47.37
C HIS A 499 -13.24 -0.24 -46.50
N GLY A 500 -13.20 -0.41 -45.15
CA GLY A 500 -14.00 0.36 -44.21
C GLY A 500 -15.48 -0.04 -44.09
N GLY A 501 -15.83 -1.24 -44.58
CA GLY A 501 -17.14 -1.84 -44.41
C GLY A 501 -17.22 -2.72 -43.14
N VAL A 502 -18.42 -3.06 -42.75
CA VAL A 502 -18.73 -3.95 -41.65
C VAL A 502 -19.66 -5.06 -42.15
N VAL A 503 -19.31 -6.32 -41.82
CA VAL A 503 -20.22 -7.44 -42.09
C VAL A 503 -21.26 -7.47 -41.00
N GLU A 504 -22.53 -7.30 -41.36
CA GLU A 504 -23.65 -7.24 -40.42
C GLU A 504 -24.29 -8.61 -40.23
N GLU A 505 -24.49 -9.36 -41.27
CA GLU A 505 -25.17 -10.65 -41.24
C GLU A 505 -24.46 -11.68 -42.12
N MET A 506 -24.44 -12.92 -41.61
CA MET A 506 -24.03 -14.13 -42.36
C MET A 506 -25.16 -15.13 -42.23
N ILE A 507 -25.88 -15.41 -43.31
CA ILE A 507 -27.07 -16.28 -43.30
C ILE A 507 -26.91 -17.35 -44.37
N GLY A 508 -26.75 -18.61 -43.98
CA GLY A 508 -26.51 -19.70 -44.94
C GLY A 508 -25.19 -19.48 -45.67
N ASP A 509 -25.26 -19.29 -47.00
CA ASP A 509 -24.16 -18.97 -47.92
C ASP A 509 -24.13 -17.48 -48.32
N SER A 510 -25.03 -16.69 -47.74
CA SER A 510 -25.15 -15.26 -48.02
C SER A 510 -24.51 -14.39 -46.95
N LEU A 511 -24.06 -13.21 -47.35
CA LEU A 511 -23.44 -12.21 -46.49
C LEU A 511 -24.02 -10.82 -46.81
N LEU A 512 -24.32 -10.05 -45.78
CA LEU A 512 -24.72 -8.65 -45.87
C LEU A 512 -23.68 -7.75 -45.23
N ALA A 513 -23.15 -6.81 -45.97
CA ALA A 513 -22.19 -5.82 -45.46
C ALA A 513 -22.67 -4.40 -45.67
N VAL A 514 -22.27 -3.53 -44.76
CA VAL A 514 -22.65 -2.12 -44.71
C VAL A 514 -21.42 -1.22 -44.68
N PHE A 515 -21.39 -0.23 -45.53
CA PHE A 515 -20.39 0.83 -45.56
C PHE A 515 -21.03 2.14 -45.11
N ASN A 516 -20.35 2.92 -44.27
CA ASN A 516 -20.82 4.14 -43.61
C ASN A 516 -22.03 3.89 -42.67
N GLY A 517 -22.11 2.68 -42.08
CA GLY A 517 -23.17 2.29 -41.16
C GLY A 517 -22.76 2.49 -39.71
N PRO A 518 -22.24 1.44 -39.04
CA PRO A 518 -21.75 1.60 -37.67
C PRO A 518 -20.43 2.39 -37.59
N LEU A 519 -19.58 2.28 -38.64
CA LEU A 519 -18.37 3.06 -38.79
C LEU A 519 -18.52 4.08 -39.92
N ALA A 520 -17.98 5.28 -39.71
CA ALA A 520 -17.93 6.29 -40.79
C ALA A 520 -16.96 5.83 -41.89
N CYS A 521 -17.39 5.92 -43.12
CA CYS A 521 -16.59 5.52 -44.28
C CYS A 521 -16.71 6.61 -45.36
N GLU A 522 -15.63 7.35 -45.63
CA GLU A 522 -15.61 8.34 -46.67
C GLU A 522 -15.68 7.67 -48.05
N ASN A 523 -16.41 8.28 -48.97
CA ASN A 523 -16.64 7.72 -50.31
C ASN A 523 -17.13 6.27 -50.31
N HIS A 524 -18.02 5.94 -49.35
CA HIS A 524 -18.53 4.59 -49.10
C HIS A 524 -19.07 3.86 -50.36
N PRO A 525 -19.70 4.51 -51.39
CA PRO A 525 -20.11 3.82 -52.62
C PRO A 525 -18.93 3.30 -53.44
N LEU A 526 -17.84 4.05 -53.50
CA LEU A 526 -16.63 3.68 -54.22
C LEU A 526 -15.87 2.57 -53.45
N GLN A 527 -15.75 2.71 -52.15
CA GLN A 527 -15.11 1.69 -51.30
C GLN A 527 -15.87 0.37 -51.39
N ALA A 528 -17.19 0.40 -51.34
CA ALA A 528 -18.04 -0.77 -51.48
C ALA A 528 -17.89 -1.44 -52.84
N LEU A 529 -17.82 -0.65 -53.94
CA LEU A 529 -17.59 -1.20 -55.29
C LEU A 529 -16.19 -1.83 -55.41
N THR A 530 -15.19 -1.20 -54.82
CA THR A 530 -13.81 -1.73 -54.80
C THR A 530 -13.75 -3.05 -54.06
N ALA A 531 -14.38 -3.11 -52.88
CA ALA A 531 -14.52 -4.33 -52.09
C ALA A 531 -15.26 -5.44 -52.83
N ALA A 532 -16.38 -5.10 -53.50
CA ALA A 532 -17.14 -6.04 -54.31
C ALA A 532 -16.35 -6.65 -55.46
N ARG A 533 -15.55 -5.82 -56.15
CA ARG A 533 -14.65 -6.29 -57.22
C ARG A 533 -13.53 -7.18 -56.66
N GLU A 534 -12.88 -6.76 -55.60
CA GLU A 534 -11.80 -7.55 -54.97
C GLU A 534 -12.33 -8.89 -54.46
N LEU A 535 -13.50 -8.90 -53.82
CA LEU A 535 -14.17 -10.09 -53.35
C LEU A 535 -14.42 -11.08 -54.49
N TRP A 536 -14.96 -10.60 -55.59
CA TRP A 536 -15.18 -11.44 -56.78
C TRP A 536 -13.87 -12.02 -57.32
N LEU A 537 -12.82 -11.24 -57.43
CA LEU A 537 -11.51 -11.69 -57.93
C LEU A 537 -10.89 -12.74 -57.02
N ARG A 538 -10.82 -12.46 -55.73
CA ARG A 538 -10.22 -13.33 -54.75
C ARG A 538 -10.98 -14.65 -54.59
N CYS A 539 -12.31 -14.59 -54.56
CA CYS A 539 -13.11 -15.81 -54.50
C CYS A 539 -12.98 -16.66 -55.77
N SER A 540 -12.79 -16.03 -56.97
CA SER A 540 -12.54 -16.76 -58.18
C SER A 540 -11.20 -17.53 -58.17
N GLU A 541 -10.22 -17.05 -57.39
CA GLU A 541 -8.92 -17.72 -57.23
C GLU A 541 -8.90 -18.73 -56.08
N GLU A 542 -9.58 -18.44 -54.98
CA GLU A 542 -9.47 -19.19 -53.73
C GLU A 542 -10.54 -20.30 -53.58
N LEU A 543 -11.68 -20.19 -54.24
CA LEU A 543 -12.70 -21.22 -54.20
C LEU A 543 -12.27 -22.51 -54.95
N PRO A 544 -12.67 -23.68 -54.46
CA PRO A 544 -12.30 -24.96 -55.09
C PRO A 544 -12.73 -25.02 -56.56
N ASN A 545 -11.82 -25.45 -57.44
CA ASN A 545 -12.18 -25.74 -58.83
C ASN A 545 -13.01 -27.02 -58.90
N THR A 546 -14.28 -26.89 -59.24
CA THR A 546 -15.27 -27.98 -59.29
C THR A 546 -15.41 -28.59 -60.69
N ALA A 547 -14.74 -28.06 -61.74
CA ALA A 547 -14.84 -28.56 -63.09
C ALA A 547 -14.38 -30.01 -63.25
N GLY A 548 -13.38 -30.44 -62.49
CA GLY A 548 -12.85 -31.81 -62.52
C GLY A 548 -13.77 -32.89 -61.92
N ILE A 549 -14.89 -32.52 -61.29
CA ILE A 549 -15.84 -33.40 -60.61
C ILE A 549 -17.26 -33.30 -61.21
N GLY A 550 -17.40 -32.66 -62.36
CA GLY A 550 -18.70 -32.52 -63.05
C GLY A 550 -19.69 -31.56 -62.42
N LEU A 551 -19.24 -30.72 -61.51
CA LEU A 551 -20.05 -29.66 -60.90
C LEU A 551 -19.74 -28.30 -61.53
N GLU A 552 -20.75 -27.46 -61.60
CA GLU A 552 -20.55 -26.07 -62.00
C GLU A 552 -19.56 -25.34 -61.07
N PRO A 553 -18.73 -24.41 -61.55
CA PRO A 553 -17.77 -23.72 -60.72
C PRO A 553 -18.49 -22.92 -59.63
N LEU A 554 -17.91 -22.94 -58.43
CA LEU A 554 -18.32 -22.04 -57.38
C LEU A 554 -17.92 -20.63 -57.72
N GLY A 555 -18.81 -19.68 -57.52
CA GLY A 555 -18.59 -18.27 -57.79
C GLY A 555 -19.20 -17.40 -56.71
N VAL A 556 -19.04 -16.08 -56.84
CA VAL A 556 -19.65 -15.10 -55.95
C VAL A 556 -20.57 -14.19 -56.74
N SER A 557 -21.77 -13.99 -56.24
CA SER A 557 -22.73 -13.00 -56.73
C SER A 557 -22.82 -11.83 -55.81
N VAL A 558 -22.76 -10.58 -56.35
CA VAL A 558 -22.74 -9.36 -55.54
C VAL A 558 -23.76 -8.37 -56.08
N GLY A 559 -24.63 -7.89 -55.19
CA GLY A 559 -25.53 -6.75 -55.45
C GLY A 559 -25.16 -5.56 -54.56
N LEU A 560 -25.03 -4.39 -55.13
CA LEU A 560 -24.62 -3.19 -54.44
C LEU A 560 -25.60 -2.03 -54.69
N GLU A 561 -26.05 -1.37 -53.59
CA GLU A 561 -26.90 -0.18 -53.69
C GLU A 561 -26.57 0.81 -52.56
N SER A 562 -26.79 2.11 -52.83
CA SER A 562 -26.55 3.19 -51.89
C SER A 562 -27.82 3.97 -51.56
N GLY A 563 -28.01 4.37 -50.31
CA GLY A 563 -29.16 5.18 -49.92
C GLY A 563 -29.38 5.20 -48.41
N MET A 564 -30.50 5.81 -48.03
CA MET A 564 -30.87 5.89 -46.60
C MET A 564 -31.36 4.55 -46.09
N ALA A 565 -30.81 4.13 -44.96
CA ALA A 565 -31.24 2.94 -44.21
C ALA A 565 -31.25 3.21 -42.72
N LEU A 566 -31.92 2.34 -41.97
CA LEU A 566 -31.93 2.33 -40.50
C LEU A 566 -30.91 1.30 -40.03
N VAL A 567 -29.87 1.75 -39.33
CA VAL A 567 -28.79 0.90 -38.80
C VAL A 567 -28.90 0.87 -37.30
N GLY A 568 -28.90 -0.31 -36.70
CA GLY A 568 -28.97 -0.43 -35.23
C GLY A 568 -29.50 -1.77 -34.74
N SER A 569 -29.85 -1.81 -33.45
CA SER A 569 -30.33 -3.01 -32.78
C SER A 569 -31.84 -3.07 -32.71
N PHE A 570 -32.40 -4.16 -33.20
CA PHE A 570 -33.86 -4.40 -33.26
C PHE A 570 -34.21 -5.66 -32.47
N GLY A 571 -35.46 -5.72 -31.99
CA GLY A 571 -36.02 -6.86 -31.27
C GLY A 571 -36.18 -6.63 -29.78
N PRO A 572 -36.75 -7.63 -29.05
CA PRO A 572 -36.97 -7.51 -27.61
C PRO A 572 -35.66 -7.48 -26.82
N ALA A 573 -35.65 -6.85 -25.64
CA ALA A 573 -34.48 -6.65 -24.80
C ALA A 573 -33.65 -7.93 -24.51
N ARG A 574 -34.26 -9.10 -24.54
CA ARG A 574 -33.62 -10.41 -24.32
C ARG A 574 -33.02 -11.06 -25.57
N ARG A 575 -33.39 -10.58 -26.77
CA ARG A 575 -32.89 -11.12 -28.06
C ARG A 575 -32.90 -10.03 -29.11
N ARG A 576 -31.86 -9.21 -29.10
CA ARG A 576 -31.63 -8.16 -30.09
C ARG A 576 -30.74 -8.68 -31.20
N VAL A 577 -31.02 -8.21 -32.39
CA VAL A 577 -30.18 -8.41 -33.57
C VAL A 577 -29.76 -7.02 -34.06
N HIS A 578 -28.44 -6.84 -34.21
CA HIS A 578 -27.93 -5.66 -34.90
C HIS A 578 -28.01 -5.93 -36.39
N THR A 579 -28.64 -5.05 -37.13
CA THR A 579 -28.83 -5.20 -38.57
C THR A 579 -29.14 -3.85 -39.23
N VAL A 580 -29.28 -3.86 -40.54
CA VAL A 580 -29.68 -2.70 -41.34
C VAL A 580 -31.01 -2.98 -42.02
N LEU A 581 -31.93 -2.00 -41.97
CA LEU A 581 -33.27 -2.12 -42.55
C LEU A 581 -33.56 -0.94 -43.48
N GLY A 582 -34.18 -1.22 -44.62
CA GLY A 582 -34.62 -0.19 -45.54
C GLY A 582 -34.69 -0.64 -47.01
N GLN A 583 -35.25 0.23 -47.85
CA GLN A 583 -35.39 -0.05 -49.28
C GLN A 583 -34.03 -0.31 -49.96
N THR A 584 -32.94 0.36 -49.51
CA THR A 584 -31.59 0.18 -50.00
C THR A 584 -31.11 -1.25 -49.86
N VAL A 585 -31.41 -1.88 -48.69
CA VAL A 585 -31.09 -3.31 -48.44
C VAL A 585 -31.87 -4.21 -49.39
N THR A 586 -33.18 -3.95 -49.55
CA THR A 586 -34.04 -4.75 -50.43
C THR A 586 -33.52 -4.68 -51.87
N ILE A 587 -33.12 -3.49 -52.34
CA ILE A 587 -32.58 -3.34 -53.71
C ILE A 587 -31.28 -4.10 -53.86
N ALA A 588 -30.33 -3.99 -52.92
CA ALA A 588 -29.04 -4.71 -52.95
C ALA A 588 -29.25 -6.23 -53.03
N LEU A 589 -30.16 -6.78 -52.18
CA LEU A 589 -30.50 -8.22 -52.22
C LEU A 589 -31.14 -8.65 -53.52
N ARG A 590 -32.02 -7.80 -54.14
CA ARG A 590 -32.63 -8.11 -55.42
C ARG A 590 -31.63 -8.01 -56.57
N LEU A 591 -30.68 -7.08 -56.52
CA LEU A 591 -29.58 -7.01 -57.46
C LEU A 591 -28.69 -8.25 -57.38
N GLN A 592 -28.37 -8.70 -56.16
CA GLN A 592 -27.61 -9.93 -55.98
C GLN A 592 -28.35 -11.13 -56.59
N ALA A 593 -29.64 -11.31 -56.35
CA ALA A 593 -30.42 -12.38 -56.96
C ALA A 593 -30.48 -12.27 -58.47
N LEU A 594 -30.55 -11.09 -59.07
CA LEU A 594 -30.60 -10.83 -60.52
C LEU A 594 -29.28 -11.20 -61.25
N THR A 595 -28.18 -11.34 -60.49
CA THR A 595 -26.88 -11.77 -61.07
C THR A 595 -26.97 -13.10 -61.79
N ALA A 596 -27.79 -14.03 -61.30
CA ALA A 596 -28.00 -15.34 -61.93
C ALA A 596 -28.70 -15.23 -63.28
N ASP A 597 -29.68 -14.36 -63.41
CA ASP A 597 -30.47 -14.17 -64.63
C ASP A 597 -29.68 -13.45 -65.70
N LEU A 598 -28.84 -12.48 -65.30
CA LEU A 598 -28.04 -11.67 -66.24
C LEU A 598 -26.64 -12.22 -66.51
N ALA A 599 -26.22 -13.26 -65.75
CA ALA A 599 -24.89 -13.85 -65.83
C ALA A 599 -23.73 -12.88 -65.57
N TYR A 600 -23.97 -11.77 -64.81
CA TYR A 600 -22.93 -10.89 -64.37
C TYR A 600 -22.72 -11.03 -62.84
N PRO A 601 -21.50 -11.28 -62.37
CA PRO A 601 -21.26 -11.58 -60.95
C PRO A 601 -21.40 -10.34 -60.03
N VAL A 602 -21.30 -9.14 -60.56
CA VAL A 602 -21.41 -7.89 -59.78
C VAL A 602 -22.43 -6.97 -60.45
N LEU A 603 -23.51 -6.64 -59.75
CA LEU A 603 -24.53 -5.70 -60.18
C LEU A 603 -24.62 -4.50 -59.24
N VAL A 604 -24.70 -3.31 -59.83
CA VAL A 604 -24.74 -2.04 -59.10
C VAL A 604 -26.04 -1.30 -59.45
N GLY A 605 -26.71 -0.84 -58.43
CA GLY A 605 -27.95 -0.10 -58.60
C GLY A 605 -27.74 1.36 -58.94
N GLN A 606 -28.83 2.01 -59.30
CA GLN A 606 -28.83 3.37 -59.85
C GLN A 606 -28.23 4.39 -58.88
N SER A 607 -28.61 4.39 -57.61
CA SER A 607 -28.16 5.42 -56.67
C SER A 607 -26.68 5.27 -56.33
N ALA A 608 -26.19 4.04 -56.24
CA ALA A 608 -24.76 3.79 -56.04
C ALA A 608 -23.95 4.24 -57.27
N ALA A 609 -24.39 3.89 -58.48
CA ALA A 609 -23.73 4.29 -59.72
C ALA A 609 -23.67 5.80 -59.91
N GLN A 610 -24.74 6.52 -59.56
CA GLN A 610 -24.78 7.98 -59.62
C GLN A 610 -23.82 8.66 -58.67
N ARG A 611 -23.64 8.12 -57.48
CA ARG A 611 -22.74 8.64 -56.45
C ARG A 611 -21.28 8.35 -56.74
N ILE A 612 -20.97 7.19 -57.35
CA ILE A 612 -19.63 6.88 -57.83
C ILE A 612 -19.20 7.83 -58.94
N GLY A 613 -20.17 8.23 -59.79
CA GLY A 613 -19.98 9.25 -60.83
C GLY A 613 -19.13 8.79 -62.03
N PRO A 614 -19.06 9.61 -63.11
CA PRO A 614 -18.33 9.28 -64.34
C PRO A 614 -16.80 9.42 -64.23
N VAL A 615 -16.27 9.85 -63.09
CA VAL A 615 -14.84 10.15 -62.91
C VAL A 615 -13.94 8.94 -63.10
N PHE A 616 -14.51 7.74 -63.09
CA PHE A 616 -13.78 6.48 -63.22
C PHE A 616 -13.97 5.74 -64.54
N GLU A 617 -14.44 6.38 -65.61
CA GLU A 617 -14.69 5.74 -66.91
C GLU A 617 -13.44 5.05 -67.53
N GLN A 618 -12.24 5.46 -67.16
CA GLN A 618 -10.98 4.87 -67.61
C GLN A 618 -10.35 3.91 -66.61
N SER A 619 -10.97 3.69 -65.46
CA SER A 619 -10.46 2.78 -64.43
C SER A 619 -11.04 1.37 -64.52
N ASN A 620 -10.39 0.41 -63.84
CA ASN A 620 -10.90 -0.95 -63.68
C ASN A 620 -12.26 -1.02 -62.93
N LEU A 621 -12.79 0.11 -62.45
CA LEU A 621 -14.06 0.28 -61.78
C LEU A 621 -15.11 0.98 -62.64
N ALA A 622 -14.83 1.19 -63.94
CA ALA A 622 -15.77 1.78 -64.86
C ALA A 622 -17.07 0.98 -64.95
N LEU A 623 -18.22 1.66 -64.80
CA LEU A 623 -19.54 1.06 -64.85
C LEU A 623 -20.14 1.15 -66.27
N LYS A 624 -20.80 0.06 -66.70
CA LYS A 624 -21.60 0.02 -67.95
C LYS A 624 -23.05 -0.21 -67.59
N PRO A 625 -23.99 0.60 -68.12
CA PRO A 625 -25.42 0.37 -67.93
C PRO A 625 -25.88 -0.90 -68.68
N LEU A 626 -26.65 -1.74 -68.02
CA LEU A 626 -27.25 -2.94 -68.59
C LEU A 626 -28.70 -2.70 -69.03
N GLY A 627 -29.40 -1.73 -68.44
CA GLY A 627 -30.79 -1.41 -68.75
C GLY A 627 -31.60 -1.03 -67.53
N SER A 628 -32.89 -0.93 -67.68
CA SER A 628 -33.84 -0.68 -66.60
C SER A 628 -34.64 -1.95 -66.32
N PHE A 629 -34.61 -2.42 -65.10
CA PHE A 629 -35.24 -3.68 -64.69
C PHE A 629 -36.26 -3.43 -63.58
N LEU A 630 -37.44 -4.06 -63.66
CA LEU A 630 -38.41 -4.07 -62.60
C LEU A 630 -38.03 -5.20 -61.61
N LEU A 631 -37.43 -4.81 -60.50
CA LEU A 631 -37.04 -5.76 -59.47
C LEU A 631 -38.26 -6.24 -58.69
N PRO A 632 -38.37 -7.55 -58.35
CA PRO A 632 -39.53 -8.08 -57.62
C PRO A 632 -39.79 -7.35 -56.29
N GLY A 633 -41.03 -6.86 -56.13
CA GLY A 633 -41.46 -6.11 -54.94
C GLY A 633 -41.24 -4.60 -55.00
N LEU A 634 -40.67 -4.06 -56.11
CA LEU A 634 -40.55 -2.64 -56.34
C LEU A 634 -41.62 -2.17 -57.36
N GLN A 635 -42.09 -0.95 -57.20
CA GLN A 635 -43.07 -0.36 -58.10
C GLN A 635 -42.43 0.40 -59.30
N GLN A 636 -41.17 0.73 -59.17
CA GLN A 636 -40.43 1.47 -60.20
C GLN A 636 -39.26 0.66 -60.70
N ALA A 637 -39.01 0.75 -62.02
CA ALA A 637 -37.85 0.13 -62.64
C ALA A 637 -36.55 0.81 -62.17
N CYS A 638 -35.56 0.00 -61.82
CA CYS A 638 -34.24 0.42 -61.37
C CYS A 638 -33.24 0.28 -62.54
N ARG A 639 -32.45 1.31 -62.79
CA ARG A 639 -31.30 1.18 -63.72
C ARG A 639 -30.21 0.35 -63.07
N VAL A 640 -29.74 -0.66 -63.77
CA VAL A 640 -28.73 -1.60 -63.31
C VAL A 640 -27.44 -1.43 -64.12
N PHE A 641 -26.33 -1.49 -63.43
CA PHE A 641 -24.99 -1.35 -63.98
C PHE A 641 -24.15 -2.56 -63.59
N THR A 642 -23.09 -2.80 -64.40
CA THR A 642 -22.04 -3.78 -64.06
C THR A 642 -20.65 -3.18 -64.28
N LEU A 643 -19.61 -3.84 -63.85
CA LEU A 643 -18.24 -3.44 -64.09
C LEU A 643 -17.87 -3.68 -65.58
N ARG A 644 -17.31 -2.69 -66.27
CA ARG A 644 -16.90 -2.80 -67.68
C ARG A 644 -15.88 -3.91 -67.89
N THR A 645 -15.01 -4.18 -66.95
CA THR A 645 -14.01 -5.25 -66.97
C THR A 645 -14.60 -6.68 -67.04
N LEU A 646 -15.88 -6.82 -66.72
CA LEU A 646 -16.60 -8.08 -66.78
C LEU A 646 -17.31 -8.33 -68.11
N LEU A 647 -17.21 -7.40 -69.05
CA LEU A 647 -17.85 -7.47 -70.35
C LEU A 647 -16.92 -8.17 -71.33
N GLN A 648 -17.35 -9.29 -71.85
CA GLN A 648 -16.76 -9.93 -73.04
C GLN A 648 -17.78 -9.75 -74.19
N PRO A 649 -17.41 -9.11 -75.29
CA PRO A 649 -18.32 -8.97 -76.41
C PRO A 649 -18.80 -10.33 -76.96
N GLY A 650 -20.12 -10.50 -77.13
CA GLY A 650 -20.72 -11.81 -77.51
C GLY A 650 -20.74 -12.85 -76.46
N SER A 651 -20.61 -12.47 -75.14
CA SER A 651 -20.65 -13.41 -74.02
C SER A 651 -22.08 -13.88 -73.73
N VAL A 652 -22.21 -15.04 -73.08
CA VAL A 652 -23.49 -15.58 -72.60
C VAL A 652 -24.23 -14.55 -71.68
N ALA A 653 -23.48 -13.70 -71.02
CA ALA A 653 -24.02 -12.62 -70.18
C ALA A 653 -24.73 -11.52 -71.00
N GLU A 654 -24.21 -11.19 -72.20
CA GLU A 654 -24.84 -10.20 -73.06
C GLU A 654 -26.14 -10.73 -73.67
N GLU A 655 -26.14 -12.02 -74.10
CA GLU A 655 -27.34 -12.70 -74.59
C GLU A 655 -28.40 -12.87 -73.51
N SER A 656 -28.00 -13.24 -72.29
CA SER A 656 -28.90 -13.40 -71.14
C SER A 656 -29.56 -12.06 -70.78
N THR A 657 -28.79 -10.95 -70.82
CA THR A 657 -29.33 -9.60 -70.56
C THR A 657 -30.38 -9.21 -71.58
N LEU A 658 -30.11 -9.45 -72.87
CA LEU A 658 -31.06 -9.15 -73.97
C LEU A 658 -32.32 -10.02 -73.86
N HIS A 659 -32.18 -11.28 -73.56
CA HIS A 659 -33.31 -12.20 -73.37
C HIS A 659 -34.18 -11.80 -72.17
N TYR A 660 -33.60 -11.46 -71.03
CA TYR A 660 -34.31 -11.01 -69.84
C TYR A 660 -35.02 -9.68 -70.05
N LEU A 661 -34.42 -8.75 -70.74
CA LEU A 661 -35.07 -7.49 -71.12
C LEU A 661 -36.24 -7.71 -72.06
N HIS A 662 -36.16 -8.64 -73.01
CA HIS A 662 -37.24 -8.97 -73.92
C HIS A 662 -38.41 -9.64 -73.18
N GLN A 663 -38.17 -10.53 -72.24
CA GLN A 663 -39.19 -11.12 -71.37
C GLN A 663 -39.88 -10.10 -70.47
N GLN A 664 -39.12 -9.16 -69.93
CA GLN A 664 -39.69 -8.06 -69.16
C GLN A 664 -40.56 -7.12 -70.00
N GLN A 665 -40.15 -6.76 -71.22
CA GLN A 665 -40.98 -6.00 -72.13
C GLN A 665 -42.28 -6.69 -72.45
N GLN A 666 -42.28 -8.00 -72.64
CA GLN A 666 -43.51 -8.78 -72.89
C GLN A 666 -44.47 -8.79 -71.69
N LYS A 667 -43.96 -8.77 -70.44
CA LYS A 667 -44.79 -8.67 -69.23
C LYS A 667 -45.40 -7.30 -69.02
N TYR A 668 -44.88 -6.25 -69.63
CA TYR A 668 -45.39 -4.89 -69.53
C TYR A 668 -46.33 -4.50 -70.69
N THR A 669 -46.37 -5.33 -71.74
CA THR A 669 -47.24 -5.12 -72.88
C THR A 669 -48.47 -6.07 -72.90
N ALA A 670 -48.56 -7.00 -71.96
CA ALA A 670 -49.70 -7.84 -71.66
C ALA A 670 -50.41 -7.34 -70.36
#